data_ec8d1d9ccd5b156164efe95be9af3a38
#
_entry.id   ec8d1d9ccd5b156164efe95be9af3a38
#
_cell.length_a   1.000
_cell.length_b   1.000
_cell.length_c   1.000
_cell.angle_alpha   90.00
_cell.angle_beta   90.00
_cell.angle_gamma   90.00
#
_symmetry.space_group_name_H-M   'P 1'
#
loop_
_entity.id
_entity.type
_entity.pdbx_description
1 polymer ?
#
loop_
_entity_poly.entity_id
_entity_poly.type
_entity_poly.pdbx_seq_one_letter_code
_entity_poly.pdbx_strand_id
1 'polypeptide(L)'
;MENSVLKRRITQLWIKCIGNSSVWDPRFNKDIDTRTGYRTVSVMCQPILNFQGDVIGVAQCINKVTGDHQFTEQDQEVFRKYLTFCGIGVQNAQLFEMSVREFKRNQLLLSLAKSIFEETSSLDRLINKIMVKVEELLQCEKCRVYLVDTEQEDLVFQRLDNLEEKSSTLPPIFKPKKFSRPQDVIFTTIFELRRDEQEVRRPSLKDLSGSEAAHVYFARHVVATEQTFNWSGTDDEIKVVRKSNIAAVPPAFPSEKLKSRILSIPIFNSENKVIGVAQLVNKSKGQVFTDCDINTLEAFSIFCGLGIYNTQMYENASKLMAKQKVALEVLSYHASSSLEETKKLMTTSIPTGETFKLYSFHFSDFHLSDDDTCQAALRMFIDLDLIAKFRIPYQVMCRWILSVKKNYRPVIYHNWRHALNVTQTVFSMLMTGHMRELFTDIEIMALLVACLCHDLDHRGTNNSFQTKIESPLAILYSTSTMEHHHFDQCVMILNSEGNNIFQFLSPEEYKSIISVVESAILSTDLALYFKKKDSFLNLVKSGDPDWTNPQNRELLRGMMMTACDVSAICKPWEVQRKVAELVAGEFFQQGDLEKERLKEQPIAMMDRDKKDELPAMQVGFIDCICLPVYEALVEVQPALSPLLQGCLENRKNWQALANDKHKKETELFTFRNGTNKKTENNRQLNGMVHLPQTVCYIPDNSGRCFKDGGEIPRRSEKEEILFPSCSIQTYKQRTPFWKPVHRPVTV
;
A
#
# COMPACT_ATOMS: atom_id res chain seq x y z
N MET A 1 -17.58 33.21 -33.95
CA MET A 1 -18.06 34.27 -34.84
C MET A 1 -16.96 34.80 -35.77
N GLU A 2 -15.70 34.88 -35.39
CA GLU A 2 -14.62 35.41 -36.24
C GLU A 2 -14.32 34.56 -37.49
N ASN A 3 -14.42 33.23 -37.41
CA ASN A 3 -14.20 32.36 -38.56
C ASN A 3 -15.24 32.52 -39.68
N SER A 4 -16.47 32.94 -39.39
CA SER A 4 -17.52 33.13 -40.40
C SER A 4 -17.33 34.42 -41.18
N VAL A 5 -16.78 35.46 -40.55
CA VAL A 5 -16.49 36.77 -41.20
C VAL A 5 -15.25 36.63 -42.09
N LEU A 6 -14.23 35.90 -41.65
CA LEU A 6 -13.00 35.61 -42.42
C LEU A 6 -13.35 34.76 -43.67
N LYS A 7 -14.20 33.74 -43.51
CA LYS A 7 -14.69 32.89 -44.60
C LYS A 7 -15.48 33.72 -45.64
N ARG A 8 -16.41 34.60 -45.23
CA ARG A 8 -17.16 35.47 -46.13
C ARG A 8 -16.25 36.47 -46.88
N ARG A 9 -15.27 37.08 -46.24
CA ARG A 9 -14.29 37.95 -46.86
C ARG A 9 -13.43 37.24 -47.91
N ILE A 10 -12.98 36.03 -47.63
CA ILE A 10 -12.22 35.22 -48.59
C ILE A 10 -13.09 34.87 -49.80
N THR A 11 -14.35 34.46 -49.59
CA THR A 11 -15.29 34.14 -50.68
C THR A 11 -15.59 35.36 -51.59
N GLN A 12 -15.74 36.57 -51.04
CA GLN A 12 -15.97 37.78 -51.82
C GLN A 12 -14.73 38.28 -52.56
N LEU A 13 -13.54 38.09 -52.06
CA LEU A 13 -12.28 38.49 -52.65
C LEU A 13 -11.85 37.62 -53.86
N TRP A 14 -12.25 36.34 -53.86
CA TRP A 14 -11.81 35.35 -54.88
C TRP A 14 -12.79 35.11 -56.03
N ILE A 15 -14.04 35.59 -55.93
CA ILE A 15 -15.09 35.35 -56.93
C ILE A 15 -14.84 36.11 -58.26
N LYS A 16 -13.88 37.02 -58.34
CA LYS A 16 -13.62 37.86 -59.50
C LYS A 16 -12.18 37.87 -60.02
N CYS A 17 -11.53 36.69 -60.08
CA CYS A 17 -10.23 36.63 -60.74
C CYS A 17 -10.33 35.90 -62.07
N ILE A 18 -10.84 36.62 -63.10
CA ILE A 18 -10.48 36.37 -64.47
C ILE A 18 -9.53 37.50 -64.84
N GLY A 19 -8.26 37.26 -64.69
CA GLY A 19 -7.24 38.14 -65.21
C GLY A 19 -6.73 37.58 -66.56
N ASN A 20 -7.08 38.23 -67.66
CA ASN A 20 -6.60 37.88 -68.94
C ASN A 20 -5.14 38.35 -69.19
N SER A 21 -4.46 38.86 -68.19
CA SER A 21 -3.02 38.99 -68.08
C SER A 21 -2.68 39.13 -66.61
N SER A 22 -1.92 38.18 -66.08
CA SER A 22 -1.45 38.13 -64.69
C SER A 22 -0.58 39.34 -64.29
N VAL A 23 -0.19 40.12 -65.24
CA VAL A 23 0.72 41.30 -65.08
C VAL A 23 0.04 42.51 -64.43
N TRP A 24 -1.29 42.56 -64.44
CA TRP A 24 -2.05 43.79 -64.07
C TRP A 24 -3.03 43.64 -62.89
N ASP A 25 -3.17 42.43 -62.32
CA ASP A 25 -3.98 42.28 -61.13
C ASP A 25 -3.14 42.48 -59.85
N PRO A 26 -3.42 43.52 -59.04
CA PRO A 26 -2.63 43.83 -57.86
C PRO A 26 -2.70 42.73 -56.77
N ARG A 27 -3.60 41.72 -56.89
CA ARG A 27 -3.74 40.60 -55.98
C ARG A 27 -2.83 39.44 -56.34
N PHE A 28 -2.19 39.47 -57.53
CA PHE A 28 -1.31 38.40 -57.98
C PHE A 28 0.06 38.49 -57.30
N ASN A 29 0.49 37.43 -56.62
CA ASN A 29 1.78 37.38 -55.95
C ASN A 29 2.87 36.90 -56.92
N LYS A 30 3.66 37.85 -57.47
CA LYS A 30 4.77 37.61 -58.40
C LYS A 30 5.96 36.86 -57.75
N ASP A 31 6.07 36.81 -56.43
CA ASP A 31 7.18 36.17 -55.75
C ASP A 31 7.16 34.65 -55.96
N ILE A 32 5.95 34.05 -56.20
CA ILE A 32 5.83 32.62 -56.50
C ILE A 32 6.44 32.30 -57.85
N ASP A 33 6.14 33.08 -58.88
CA ASP A 33 6.74 32.91 -60.24
C ASP A 33 8.25 33.05 -60.14
N THR A 34 8.75 34.04 -59.41
CA THR A 34 10.17 34.30 -59.22
C THR A 34 10.87 33.14 -58.50
N ARG A 35 10.22 32.59 -57.50
CA ARG A 35 10.81 31.45 -56.76
C ARG A 35 10.76 30.12 -57.48
N THR A 36 9.73 29.91 -58.28
CA THR A 36 9.48 28.64 -58.97
C THR A 36 10.05 28.61 -60.38
N GLY A 37 10.43 29.77 -60.94
CA GLY A 37 10.83 29.91 -62.32
C GLY A 37 9.68 29.73 -63.34
N TYR A 38 8.45 29.59 -62.82
CA TYR A 38 7.26 29.38 -63.66
C TYR A 38 6.63 30.72 -64.08
N ARG A 39 6.39 30.92 -65.35
CA ARG A 39 5.76 32.16 -65.83
C ARG A 39 4.25 31.98 -65.94
N THR A 40 3.52 32.65 -65.09
CA THR A 40 2.05 32.66 -65.08
C THR A 40 1.55 33.70 -66.10
N VAL A 41 0.76 33.25 -67.09
CA VAL A 41 0.15 34.11 -68.14
C VAL A 41 -1.35 34.31 -67.89
N SER A 42 -2.05 33.27 -67.52
CA SER A 42 -3.46 33.33 -67.18
C SER A 42 -3.77 32.48 -65.99
N VAL A 43 -4.69 32.92 -65.10
CA VAL A 43 -5.12 32.20 -63.88
C VAL A 43 -6.64 32.26 -63.76
N MET A 44 -7.24 31.13 -63.44
CA MET A 44 -8.61 30.99 -63.04
C MET A 44 -8.69 30.32 -61.69
N CYS A 45 -9.28 30.99 -60.68
CA CYS A 45 -9.51 30.46 -59.34
C CYS A 45 -10.98 30.37 -59.03
N GLN A 46 -11.42 29.22 -58.49
CA GLN A 46 -12.81 29.05 -58.03
C GLN A 46 -12.86 28.32 -56.71
N PRO A 47 -13.84 28.66 -55.83
CA PRO A 47 -14.02 27.94 -54.57
C PRO A 47 -14.60 26.55 -54.80
N ILE A 48 -14.14 25.58 -54.02
CA ILE A 48 -14.78 24.29 -53.86
C ILE A 48 -15.74 24.41 -52.70
N LEU A 49 -17.01 24.20 -52.96
CA LEU A 49 -18.09 24.37 -51.98
C LEU A 49 -18.58 22.98 -51.48
N ASN A 50 -18.92 22.91 -50.20
CA ASN A 50 -19.66 21.79 -49.65
C ASN A 50 -21.16 21.89 -49.98
N PHE A 51 -21.98 20.92 -49.58
CA PHE A 51 -23.45 20.96 -49.85
C PHE A 51 -24.17 22.06 -49.08
N GLN A 52 -23.56 22.64 -48.03
CA GLN A 52 -24.09 23.78 -47.27
C GLN A 52 -23.72 25.13 -47.88
N GLY A 53 -22.89 25.12 -48.96
CA GLY A 53 -22.41 26.35 -49.61
C GLY A 53 -21.17 26.96 -48.94
N ASP A 54 -20.56 26.28 -47.95
CA ASP A 54 -19.30 26.73 -47.34
C ASP A 54 -18.10 26.37 -48.21
N VAL A 55 -17.11 27.25 -48.22
CA VAL A 55 -15.84 27.00 -48.92
C VAL A 55 -14.98 26.03 -48.15
N ILE A 56 -14.77 24.86 -48.73
CA ILE A 56 -13.89 23.79 -48.17
C ILE A 56 -12.52 23.72 -48.84
N GLY A 57 -12.35 24.42 -49.94
CA GLY A 57 -11.08 24.48 -50.65
C GLY A 57 -11.14 25.52 -51.79
N VAL A 58 -10.01 25.73 -52.45
CA VAL A 58 -9.87 26.56 -53.64
C VAL A 58 -9.13 25.75 -54.69
N ALA A 59 -9.69 25.75 -55.91
CA ALA A 59 -9.03 25.17 -57.05
C ALA A 59 -8.54 26.26 -57.97
N GLN A 60 -7.35 26.07 -58.52
CA GLN A 60 -6.68 27.03 -59.37
C GLN A 60 -6.22 26.33 -60.67
N CYS A 61 -6.58 26.91 -61.80
CA CYS A 61 -6.07 26.56 -63.11
C CYS A 61 -5.12 27.65 -63.59
N ILE A 62 -3.92 27.27 -64.04
CA ILE A 62 -2.90 28.18 -64.44
C ILE A 62 -2.52 27.87 -65.91
N ASN A 63 -2.40 28.92 -66.72
CA ASN A 63 -1.98 28.91 -68.14
C ASN A 63 -2.81 27.94 -69.00
N LYS A 64 -3.88 28.45 -69.56
CA LYS A 64 -4.69 27.76 -70.55
C LYS A 64 -3.84 27.41 -71.76
N VAL A 65 -3.90 26.18 -72.21
CA VAL A 65 -3.02 25.62 -73.28
C VAL A 65 -3.63 25.82 -74.65
N THR A 66 -4.98 25.96 -74.76
CA THR A 66 -5.72 26.04 -76.03
C THR A 66 -6.23 27.47 -76.32
N GLY A 67 -6.41 27.78 -77.57
CA GLY A 67 -6.96 29.08 -78.05
C GLY A 67 -5.99 30.23 -77.85
N ASP A 68 -6.52 31.38 -77.44
CA ASP A 68 -5.81 32.60 -77.14
C ASP A 68 -5.06 32.59 -75.76
N HIS A 69 -4.97 31.43 -75.14
CA HIS A 69 -4.39 31.22 -73.83
C HIS A 69 -5.10 31.94 -72.66
N GLN A 70 -6.36 32.43 -72.93
CA GLN A 70 -7.17 33.14 -71.94
C GLN A 70 -8.34 32.24 -71.47
N PHE A 71 -8.71 32.35 -70.15
CA PHE A 71 -9.89 31.68 -69.65
C PHE A 71 -11.16 32.48 -69.95
N THR A 72 -12.17 31.82 -70.53
CA THR A 72 -13.48 32.42 -70.92
C THR A 72 -14.52 32.14 -69.80
N GLU A 73 -15.69 32.86 -69.89
CA GLU A 73 -16.82 32.53 -69.01
C GLU A 73 -17.33 31.12 -69.16
N GLN A 74 -17.23 30.52 -70.35
CA GLN A 74 -17.60 29.16 -70.63
C GLN A 74 -16.66 28.19 -69.88
N ASP A 75 -15.33 28.50 -69.84
CA ASP A 75 -14.37 27.73 -69.07
C ASP A 75 -14.70 27.77 -67.57
N GLN A 76 -15.11 28.95 -67.06
CA GLN A 76 -15.54 29.07 -65.66
C GLN A 76 -16.76 28.26 -65.33
N GLU A 77 -17.76 28.24 -66.18
CA GLU A 77 -18.98 27.49 -65.95
C GLU A 77 -18.70 25.96 -65.96
N VAL A 78 -17.91 25.52 -66.92
CA VAL A 78 -17.46 24.13 -66.97
C VAL A 78 -16.67 23.77 -65.70
N PHE A 79 -15.71 24.59 -65.33
CA PHE A 79 -14.90 24.36 -64.15
C PHE A 79 -15.73 24.31 -62.86
N ARG A 80 -16.72 25.22 -62.72
CA ARG A 80 -17.66 25.23 -61.60
C ARG A 80 -18.42 23.90 -61.47
N LYS A 81 -18.89 23.34 -62.60
CA LYS A 81 -19.57 22.06 -62.60
C LYS A 81 -18.65 20.93 -62.10
N TYR A 82 -17.38 20.88 -62.53
CA TYR A 82 -16.42 19.93 -62.03
C TYR A 82 -16.12 20.13 -60.54
N LEU A 83 -16.01 21.40 -60.08
CA LEU A 83 -15.76 21.69 -58.67
C LEU A 83 -16.91 21.29 -57.75
N THR A 84 -18.14 21.24 -58.25
CA THR A 84 -19.27 20.69 -57.49
C THR A 84 -19.05 19.22 -57.19
N PHE A 85 -18.61 18.40 -58.16
CA PHE A 85 -18.26 17.02 -57.92
C PHE A 85 -17.03 16.87 -57.01
N CYS A 86 -16.04 17.72 -57.19
CA CYS A 86 -14.88 17.75 -56.29
C CYS A 86 -15.29 18.05 -54.85
N GLY A 87 -16.22 19.01 -54.64
CA GLY A 87 -16.75 19.36 -53.31
C GLY A 87 -17.41 18.17 -52.63
N ILE A 88 -18.26 17.46 -53.37
CA ILE A 88 -18.91 16.23 -52.88
C ILE A 88 -17.86 15.17 -52.54
N GLY A 89 -16.86 14.92 -53.42
CA GLY A 89 -15.83 13.94 -53.21
C GLY A 89 -14.97 14.24 -51.98
N VAL A 90 -14.51 15.50 -51.84
CA VAL A 90 -13.69 15.91 -50.67
C VAL A 90 -14.49 15.80 -49.38
N GLN A 91 -15.75 16.23 -49.39
CA GLN A 91 -16.60 16.15 -48.20
C GLN A 91 -16.89 14.70 -47.80
N ASN A 92 -17.20 13.82 -48.76
CA ASN A 92 -17.43 12.42 -48.48
C ASN A 92 -16.13 11.74 -47.89
N ALA A 93 -14.97 12.10 -48.44
CA ALA A 93 -13.70 11.59 -47.91
C ALA A 93 -13.46 12.08 -46.45
N GLN A 94 -13.74 13.36 -46.18
CA GLN A 94 -13.63 13.90 -44.81
C GLN A 94 -14.62 13.23 -43.82
N LEU A 95 -15.88 13.05 -44.24
CA LEU A 95 -16.89 12.37 -43.43
C LEU A 95 -16.52 10.91 -43.17
N PHE A 96 -16.01 10.23 -44.19
CA PHE A 96 -15.53 8.84 -44.03
C PHE A 96 -14.35 8.75 -43.06
N GLU A 97 -13.36 9.64 -43.18
CA GLU A 97 -12.22 9.69 -42.27
C GLU A 97 -12.64 9.99 -40.84
N MET A 98 -13.58 10.91 -40.61
CA MET A 98 -14.17 11.15 -39.31
C MET A 98 -14.90 9.94 -38.78
N SER A 99 -15.71 9.26 -39.59
CA SER A 99 -16.46 8.07 -39.20
C SER A 99 -15.51 6.92 -38.78
N VAL A 100 -14.44 6.70 -39.55
CA VAL A 100 -13.43 5.69 -39.20
C VAL A 100 -12.73 6.00 -37.88
N ARG A 101 -12.42 7.28 -37.65
CA ARG A 101 -11.80 7.76 -36.40
C ARG A 101 -12.73 7.55 -35.20
N GLU A 102 -13.99 7.93 -35.33
CA GLU A 102 -15.01 7.73 -34.30
C GLU A 102 -15.26 6.24 -34.03
N PHE A 103 -15.33 5.42 -35.07
CA PHE A 103 -15.48 3.99 -34.90
C PHE A 103 -14.32 3.36 -34.13
N LYS A 104 -13.06 3.71 -34.43
CA LYS A 104 -11.90 3.26 -33.70
C LYS A 104 -11.93 3.71 -32.24
N ARG A 105 -12.31 4.96 -31.99
CA ARG A 105 -12.48 5.48 -30.63
C ARG A 105 -13.51 4.69 -29.84
N ASN A 106 -14.67 4.42 -30.42
CA ASN A 106 -15.73 3.66 -29.77
C ASN A 106 -15.33 2.21 -29.49
N GLN A 107 -14.61 1.56 -30.40
CA GLN A 107 -14.08 0.21 -30.18
C GLN A 107 -13.11 0.19 -28.99
N LEU A 108 -12.25 1.18 -28.88
CA LEU A 108 -11.29 1.27 -27.74
C LEU A 108 -12.01 1.51 -26.43
N LEU A 109 -13.04 2.38 -26.40
CA LEU A 109 -13.86 2.59 -25.20
C LEU A 109 -14.61 1.32 -24.78
N LEU A 110 -15.16 0.56 -25.73
CA LEU A 110 -15.81 -0.74 -25.45
C LEU A 110 -14.80 -1.80 -24.95
N SER A 111 -13.62 -1.83 -25.53
CA SER A 111 -12.54 -2.72 -25.08
C SER A 111 -12.11 -2.39 -23.63
N LEU A 112 -12.03 -1.10 -23.31
CA LEU A 112 -11.74 -0.64 -21.96
C LEU A 112 -12.85 -1.04 -20.99
N ALA A 113 -14.11 -0.76 -21.32
CA ALA A 113 -15.25 -1.12 -20.50
C ALA A 113 -15.24 -2.65 -20.20
N LYS A 114 -15.00 -3.48 -21.23
CA LYS A 114 -14.85 -4.92 -21.03
C LYS A 114 -13.71 -5.27 -20.07
N SER A 115 -12.54 -4.68 -20.23
CA SER A 115 -11.38 -4.90 -19.33
C SER A 115 -11.66 -4.50 -17.89
N ILE A 116 -12.42 -3.42 -17.67
CA ILE A 116 -12.82 -2.94 -16.35
C ILE A 116 -13.78 -3.93 -15.67
N PHE A 117 -14.74 -4.46 -16.39
CA PHE A 117 -15.68 -5.46 -15.85
C PHE A 117 -15.05 -6.84 -15.61
N GLU A 118 -13.98 -7.18 -16.33
CA GLU A 118 -13.24 -8.43 -16.12
C GLU A 118 -12.29 -8.36 -14.90
N GLU A 119 -11.88 -7.17 -14.46
CA GLU A 119 -10.96 -6.97 -13.36
C GLU A 119 -11.69 -6.38 -12.14
N THR A 120 -12.18 -7.27 -11.28
CA THR A 120 -12.87 -6.86 -10.03
C THR A 120 -12.05 -7.14 -8.78
N SER A 121 -10.84 -7.73 -8.94
CA SER A 121 -10.10 -8.30 -7.83
C SER A 121 -9.12 -7.34 -7.16
N SER A 122 -8.67 -6.28 -7.85
CA SER A 122 -7.65 -5.36 -7.32
C SER A 122 -7.74 -3.99 -7.98
N LEU A 123 -7.86 -2.96 -7.14
CA LEU A 123 -7.85 -1.55 -7.55
C LEU A 123 -6.57 -1.19 -8.32
N ASP A 124 -5.42 -1.71 -7.91
CA ASP A 124 -4.13 -1.43 -8.57
C ASP A 124 -4.08 -1.95 -10.00
N ARG A 125 -4.50 -3.19 -10.20
CA ARG A 125 -4.55 -3.80 -11.54
C ARG A 125 -5.53 -3.08 -12.45
N LEU A 126 -6.67 -2.69 -11.90
CA LEU A 126 -7.68 -1.92 -12.60
C LEU A 126 -7.12 -0.58 -13.06
N ILE A 127 -6.55 0.22 -12.15
CA ILE A 127 -5.99 1.53 -12.46
C ILE A 127 -4.83 1.40 -13.45
N ASN A 128 -3.95 0.41 -13.29
CA ASN A 128 -2.87 0.16 -14.24
C ASN A 128 -3.40 -0.06 -15.66
N LYS A 129 -4.37 -0.95 -15.84
CA LYS A 129 -4.99 -1.21 -17.14
C LYS A 129 -5.61 0.04 -17.76
N ILE A 130 -6.31 0.83 -16.93
CA ILE A 130 -6.95 2.07 -17.37
C ILE A 130 -5.90 3.09 -17.82
N MET A 131 -4.85 3.32 -17.01
CA MET A 131 -3.82 4.32 -17.29
C MET A 131 -3.01 3.99 -18.55
N VAL A 132 -2.66 2.73 -18.75
CA VAL A 132 -1.98 2.25 -19.99
C VAL A 132 -2.83 2.53 -21.22
N LYS A 133 -4.15 2.27 -21.16
CA LYS A 133 -5.05 2.54 -22.28
C LYS A 133 -5.25 4.04 -22.56
N VAL A 134 -5.27 4.86 -21.52
CA VAL A 134 -5.34 6.33 -21.67
C VAL A 134 -4.06 6.86 -22.31
N GLU A 135 -2.89 6.37 -21.89
CA GLU A 135 -1.60 6.77 -22.49
C GLU A 135 -1.50 6.38 -23.97
N GLU A 136 -1.87 5.14 -24.33
CA GLU A 136 -1.93 4.68 -25.71
C GLU A 136 -2.78 5.59 -26.62
N LEU A 137 -3.93 6.06 -26.11
CA LEU A 137 -4.88 6.88 -26.89
C LEU A 137 -4.49 8.33 -26.99
N LEU A 138 -4.09 8.94 -25.88
CA LEU A 138 -3.89 10.38 -25.76
C LEU A 138 -2.42 10.79 -25.88
N GLN A 139 -1.50 9.80 -25.86
CA GLN A 139 -0.06 9.98 -26.09
C GLN A 139 0.52 11.15 -25.28
N CYS A 140 0.40 11.11 -23.96
CA CYS A 140 0.93 12.11 -23.05
C CYS A 140 2.28 11.68 -22.45
N GLU A 141 3.03 12.61 -21.88
CA GLU A 141 4.29 12.35 -21.20
C GLU A 141 4.06 11.62 -19.86
N LYS A 142 2.99 12.05 -19.14
CA LYS A 142 2.60 11.50 -17.85
C LYS A 142 1.09 11.43 -17.73
N CYS A 143 0.59 10.32 -17.19
CA CYS A 143 -0.78 10.15 -16.75
C CYS A 143 -0.78 9.96 -15.23
N ARG A 144 -1.67 10.65 -14.50
CA ARG A 144 -1.85 10.51 -13.06
C ARG A 144 -3.30 10.31 -12.70
N VAL A 145 -3.53 9.49 -11.70
CA VAL A 145 -4.83 9.36 -11.03
C VAL A 145 -4.64 9.66 -9.56
N TYR A 146 -5.36 10.64 -9.06
CA TYR A 146 -5.41 11.01 -7.65
C TYR A 146 -6.70 10.47 -7.07
N LEU A 147 -6.64 9.67 -6.01
CA LEU A 147 -7.82 9.25 -5.25
C LEU A 147 -8.02 10.17 -4.05
N VAL A 148 -9.25 10.60 -3.86
CA VAL A 148 -9.63 11.52 -2.78
C VAL A 148 -10.04 10.71 -1.57
N ASP A 149 -9.65 11.18 -0.39
CA ASP A 149 -10.18 10.67 0.87
C ASP A 149 -11.64 11.12 1.02
N THR A 150 -12.54 10.19 0.76
CA THR A 150 -14.00 10.43 0.88
C THR A 150 -14.56 10.02 2.23
N GLU A 151 -13.78 9.28 3.01
CA GLU A 151 -14.17 8.75 4.32
C GLU A 151 -13.13 9.18 5.36
N GLN A 152 -13.52 10.01 6.32
CA GLN A 152 -12.80 10.08 7.57
C GLN A 152 -13.11 8.79 8.33
N GLU A 153 -12.34 7.74 8.08
CA GLU A 153 -12.33 6.56 8.94
C GLU A 153 -11.51 6.82 10.20
N ASP A 154 -12.07 7.56 11.12
CA ASP A 154 -11.84 7.33 12.54
C ASP A 154 -12.78 6.22 13.00
N LEU A 155 -12.71 5.03 12.40
CA LEU A 155 -13.59 3.89 12.73
C LEU A 155 -13.42 3.40 14.17
N VAL A 156 -12.27 3.63 14.78
CA VAL A 156 -12.04 3.32 16.20
C VAL A 156 -12.71 4.35 17.10
N PHE A 157 -12.72 5.62 16.72
CA PHE A 157 -13.26 6.71 17.53
C PHE A 157 -14.74 6.99 17.30
N GLN A 158 -15.29 6.76 16.12
CA GLN A 158 -16.75 6.86 15.88
C GLN A 158 -17.56 5.80 16.66
N ARG A 159 -16.94 4.70 17.09
CA ARG A 159 -17.60 3.74 17.99
C ARG A 159 -17.74 4.27 19.42
N LEU A 160 -16.90 5.20 19.83
CA LEU A 160 -16.96 5.80 21.18
C LEU A 160 -18.02 6.90 21.26
N ASP A 161 -18.19 7.72 20.24
CA ASP A 161 -19.23 8.75 20.19
C ASP A 161 -20.66 8.16 20.14
N ASN A 162 -20.83 6.96 19.62
CA ASN A 162 -22.13 6.28 19.56
C ASN A 162 -22.55 5.60 20.87
N LEU A 163 -21.72 5.59 21.91
CA LEU A 163 -22.09 5.03 23.23
C LEU A 163 -22.82 6.04 24.15
N GLU A 164 -22.74 7.34 23.86
CA GLU A 164 -23.44 8.36 24.66
C GLU A 164 -24.87 8.68 24.19
N GLU A 165 -25.25 8.33 22.96
CA GLU A 165 -26.62 8.53 22.47
C GLU A 165 -27.49 7.25 22.53
N LYS A 166 -27.84 6.81 23.74
CA LYS A 166 -29.01 5.94 23.94
C LYS A 166 -30.28 6.78 23.98
N SER A 167 -30.74 7.30 22.87
CA SER A 167 -32.20 7.51 22.65
C SER A 167 -32.51 7.75 21.19
N SER A 168 -33.29 6.81 20.64
CA SER A 168 -34.23 6.95 19.52
C SER A 168 -33.70 7.40 18.16
N THR A 169 -34.00 6.53 17.18
CA THR A 169 -34.17 6.75 15.76
C THR A 169 -32.89 6.69 14.88
N LEU A 170 -32.93 5.72 13.94
CA LEU A 170 -32.21 5.59 12.66
C LEU A 170 -30.76 6.15 12.59
N PRO A 171 -29.79 5.37 12.08
CA PRO A 171 -28.42 5.84 11.94
C PRO A 171 -28.39 7.13 11.12
N PRO A 172 -27.54 8.11 11.50
CA PRO A 172 -27.45 9.35 10.77
C PRO A 172 -27.08 9.08 9.32
N ILE A 173 -27.91 9.56 8.39
CA ILE A 173 -27.61 9.58 6.97
C ILE A 173 -26.33 10.38 6.81
N PHE A 174 -25.25 9.73 6.40
CA PHE A 174 -23.96 10.36 6.11
C PHE A 174 -24.17 11.54 5.17
N LYS A 175 -23.94 12.77 5.65
CA LYS A 175 -23.87 13.93 4.78
C LYS A 175 -22.49 13.95 4.13
N PRO A 176 -22.40 13.89 2.80
CA PRO A 176 -21.12 13.92 2.10
C PRO A 176 -20.40 15.25 2.36
N LYS A 177 -19.11 15.20 2.66
CA LYS A 177 -18.26 16.37 2.82
C LYS A 177 -18.06 17.04 1.46
N LYS A 178 -18.63 18.22 1.24
CA LYS A 178 -18.24 19.06 0.11
C LYS A 178 -16.96 19.79 0.49
N PHE A 179 -15.93 19.63 -0.31
CA PHE A 179 -14.68 20.36 -0.13
C PHE A 179 -14.90 21.81 -0.59
N SER A 180 -14.93 22.75 0.34
CA SER A 180 -15.14 24.17 0.04
C SER A 180 -13.88 24.89 -0.43
N ARG A 181 -12.70 24.31 -0.17
CA ARG A 181 -11.40 24.90 -0.52
C ARG A 181 -10.45 23.82 -1.05
N PRO A 182 -9.62 24.12 -2.07
CA PRO A 182 -8.62 23.16 -2.59
C PRO A 182 -7.63 22.66 -1.54
N GLN A 183 -7.39 23.45 -0.49
CA GLN A 183 -6.45 23.11 0.59
C GLN A 183 -6.98 22.01 1.52
N ASP A 184 -8.30 21.85 1.58
CA ASP A 184 -8.94 20.85 2.44
C ASP A 184 -8.99 19.45 1.78
N VAL A 185 -8.58 19.36 0.51
CA VAL A 185 -8.58 18.10 -0.26
C VAL A 185 -7.35 17.28 0.11
N ILE A 186 -7.57 16.09 0.63
CA ILE A 186 -6.53 15.11 0.93
C ILE A 186 -6.61 13.99 -0.11
N PHE A 187 -5.46 13.64 -0.68
CA PHE A 187 -5.35 12.48 -1.57
C PHE A 187 -4.80 11.29 -0.76
N THR A 188 -5.52 10.17 -0.81
CA THR A 188 -5.11 8.92 -0.16
C THR A 188 -4.03 8.21 -0.94
N THR A 189 -4.18 8.19 -2.26
CA THR A 189 -3.25 7.48 -3.15
C THR A 189 -3.08 8.25 -4.45
N ILE A 190 -1.85 8.25 -4.95
CA ILE A 190 -1.51 8.86 -6.23
C ILE A 190 -0.88 7.76 -7.09
N PHE A 191 -1.42 7.60 -8.28
CA PHE A 191 -0.89 6.69 -9.30
C PHE A 191 -0.26 7.51 -10.41
N GLU A 192 0.94 7.15 -10.85
CA GLU A 192 1.66 7.79 -11.96
C GLU A 192 2.14 6.74 -12.96
N LEU A 193 1.79 6.94 -14.23
CA LEU A 193 2.35 6.23 -15.36
C LEU A 193 3.07 7.22 -16.25
N ARG A 194 4.30 6.93 -16.59
CA ARG A 194 5.10 7.71 -17.55
C ARG A 194 5.08 7.02 -18.90
N ARG A 195 5.28 7.81 -19.93
CA ARG A 195 5.40 7.31 -21.29
C ARG A 195 6.48 6.22 -21.35
N ASP A 196 6.19 5.18 -22.11
CA ASP A 196 7.06 4.00 -22.30
C ASP A 196 7.23 3.11 -21.06
N GLU A 197 6.52 3.38 -19.95
CA GLU A 197 6.44 2.49 -18.78
C GLU A 197 5.17 1.62 -18.87
N GLN A 198 5.26 0.38 -18.42
CA GLN A 198 4.11 -0.54 -18.37
C GLN A 198 3.54 -0.72 -16.96
N GLU A 199 4.27 -0.27 -15.94
CA GLU A 199 3.87 -0.37 -14.55
C GLU A 199 3.66 1.02 -13.93
N VAL A 200 2.55 1.14 -13.21
CA VAL A 200 2.17 2.35 -12.47
C VAL A 200 2.98 2.45 -11.19
N ARG A 201 3.52 3.64 -10.92
CA ARG A 201 4.20 4.00 -9.67
C ARG A 201 3.23 4.66 -8.70
N ARG A 202 3.55 4.60 -7.40
CA ARG A 202 2.83 5.31 -6.34
C ARG A 202 3.74 6.35 -5.68
N PRO A 203 3.88 7.56 -6.25
CA PRO A 203 4.65 8.62 -5.63
C PRO A 203 3.94 9.13 -4.37
N SER A 204 4.71 9.50 -3.34
CA SER A 204 4.19 10.22 -2.19
C SER A 204 3.96 11.70 -2.52
N LEU A 205 3.13 12.39 -1.74
CA LEU A 205 2.96 13.85 -1.88
C LEU A 205 4.28 14.62 -1.69
N LYS A 206 5.23 14.07 -0.93
CA LYS A 206 6.57 14.66 -0.73
C LYS A 206 7.41 14.58 -1.99
N ASP A 207 7.27 13.51 -2.78
CA ASP A 207 7.98 13.31 -4.05
C ASP A 207 7.49 14.28 -5.13
N LEU A 208 6.25 14.79 -4.98
CA LEU A 208 5.62 15.78 -5.88
C LEU A 208 5.79 17.22 -5.39
N SER A 209 6.94 17.54 -4.78
CA SER A 209 7.31 18.87 -4.33
C SER A 209 7.99 19.70 -5.44
N GLY A 210 8.22 20.99 -5.21
CA GLY A 210 8.92 21.84 -6.16
C GLY A 210 8.14 22.13 -7.44
N SER A 211 8.69 21.79 -8.60
CA SER A 211 8.08 22.05 -9.92
C SER A 211 6.77 21.30 -10.15
N GLU A 212 6.54 20.20 -9.45
CA GLU A 212 5.33 19.38 -9.57
C GLU A 212 4.21 19.76 -8.60
N ALA A 213 4.48 20.63 -7.64
CA ALA A 213 3.47 21.12 -6.68
C ALA A 213 2.26 21.77 -7.37
N ALA A 214 2.49 22.42 -8.52
CA ALA A 214 1.42 22.99 -9.34
C ALA A 214 0.46 21.91 -9.89
N HIS A 215 0.96 20.73 -10.24
CA HIS A 215 0.13 19.62 -10.72
C HIS A 215 -0.83 19.14 -9.64
N VAL A 216 -0.36 19.01 -8.41
CA VAL A 216 -1.17 18.65 -7.24
C VAL A 216 -2.21 19.74 -6.95
N TYR A 217 -1.82 21.02 -7.06
CA TYR A 217 -2.74 22.13 -6.88
C TYR A 217 -3.90 22.08 -7.88
N PHE A 218 -3.63 21.86 -9.18
CA PHE A 218 -4.68 21.74 -10.18
C PHE A 218 -5.60 20.54 -9.93
N ALA A 219 -5.05 19.42 -9.50
CA ALA A 219 -5.86 18.27 -9.10
C ALA A 219 -6.81 18.62 -7.93
N ARG A 220 -6.31 19.29 -6.89
CA ARG A 220 -7.13 19.77 -5.76
C ARG A 220 -8.20 20.78 -6.20
N HIS A 221 -7.86 21.67 -7.14
CA HIS A 221 -8.79 22.63 -7.70
C HIS A 221 -9.95 21.94 -8.41
N VAL A 222 -9.68 20.92 -9.21
CA VAL A 222 -10.69 20.11 -9.90
C VAL A 222 -11.63 19.42 -8.92
N VAL A 223 -11.11 18.88 -7.80
CA VAL A 223 -11.96 18.29 -6.76
C VAL A 223 -12.90 19.34 -6.13
N ALA A 224 -12.36 20.52 -5.81
CA ALA A 224 -13.14 21.58 -5.15
C ALA A 224 -14.18 22.24 -6.05
N THR A 225 -13.92 22.30 -7.36
CA THR A 225 -14.82 22.93 -8.34
C THR A 225 -15.72 21.95 -9.07
N GLU A 226 -15.40 20.65 -9.03
CA GLU A 226 -16.08 19.59 -9.78
C GLU A 226 -16.07 19.83 -11.31
N GLN A 227 -15.11 20.63 -11.82
CA GLN A 227 -15.03 21.03 -13.23
C GLN A 227 -13.72 20.59 -13.87
N THR A 228 -13.80 20.27 -15.16
CA THR A 228 -12.63 19.97 -16.00
C THR A 228 -11.75 21.22 -16.13
N PHE A 229 -10.45 21.04 -15.99
CA PHE A 229 -9.44 22.08 -16.09
C PHE A 229 -8.41 21.72 -17.17
N ASN A 230 -8.28 22.60 -18.19
CA ASN A 230 -7.32 22.47 -19.28
C ASN A 230 -6.37 23.67 -19.29
N TRP A 231 -5.08 23.43 -19.05
CA TRP A 231 -4.03 24.44 -18.96
C TRP A 231 -3.09 24.33 -20.17
N SER A 232 -3.08 25.35 -21.02
CA SER A 232 -2.23 25.40 -22.21
C SER A 232 -0.87 26.08 -22.01
N GLY A 233 -0.69 26.74 -20.85
CA GLY A 233 0.56 27.44 -20.52
C GLY A 233 0.66 28.84 -21.12
N THR A 234 -0.43 29.48 -21.53
CA THR A 234 -0.44 30.83 -22.09
C THR A 234 -0.51 31.93 -21.02
N ASP A 235 0.12 33.10 -21.29
CA ASP A 235 0.13 34.21 -20.33
C ASP A 235 -1.30 34.79 -20.06
N ASP A 236 -2.23 34.60 -20.98
CA ASP A 236 -3.62 35.04 -20.81
C ASP A 236 -4.40 34.14 -19.84
N GLU A 237 -4.14 32.84 -19.83
CA GLU A 237 -4.73 31.93 -18.87
C GLU A 237 -4.21 32.20 -17.44
N ILE A 238 -2.94 32.57 -17.28
CA ILE A 238 -2.36 33.01 -16.01
C ILE A 238 -3.11 34.22 -15.45
N LYS A 239 -3.51 35.17 -16.33
CA LYS A 239 -4.26 36.34 -15.92
C LYS A 239 -5.70 36.00 -15.52
N VAL A 240 -6.34 35.02 -16.16
CA VAL A 240 -7.68 34.53 -15.81
C VAL A 240 -7.67 33.84 -14.44
N VAL A 241 -6.71 32.93 -14.18
CA VAL A 241 -6.56 32.28 -12.89
C VAL A 241 -6.26 33.28 -11.76
N ARG A 242 -5.52 34.37 -12.05
CA ARG A 242 -5.23 35.43 -11.07
C ARG A 242 -6.42 36.41 -10.87
N LYS A 243 -7.30 36.57 -11.85
CA LYS A 243 -8.47 37.46 -11.76
C LYS A 243 -9.74 36.81 -11.21
N SER A 244 -9.83 35.47 -11.34
CA SER A 244 -10.89 34.74 -10.66
C SER A 244 -10.61 34.87 -9.15
N ASN A 245 -11.58 35.35 -8.39
CA ASN A 245 -11.57 35.40 -6.92
C ASN A 245 -11.55 33.99 -6.30
N ILE A 246 -10.84 33.06 -6.92
CA ILE A 246 -10.49 31.77 -6.40
C ILE A 246 -9.51 32.06 -5.29
N ALA A 247 -10.02 32.06 -4.07
CA ALA A 247 -9.30 32.38 -2.86
C ALA A 247 -7.98 31.57 -2.82
N ALA A 248 -6.87 32.34 -2.89
CA ALA A 248 -5.52 31.89 -2.70
C ALA A 248 -4.98 30.92 -3.77
N VAL A 249 -4.56 31.48 -4.92
CA VAL A 249 -3.31 31.01 -5.51
C VAL A 249 -2.28 31.05 -4.38
N PRO A 250 -1.64 29.93 -3.98
CA PRO A 250 -0.66 29.96 -2.90
C PRO A 250 0.38 31.04 -3.20
N PRO A 251 0.89 31.78 -2.20
CA PRO A 251 1.97 32.75 -2.41
C PRO A 251 3.23 32.16 -3.03
N ALA A 252 3.33 30.83 -3.08
CA ALA A 252 4.38 30.03 -3.73
C ALA A 252 3.98 29.46 -5.10
N PHE A 253 2.97 30.01 -5.82
CA PHE A 253 2.80 29.69 -7.23
C PHE A 253 4.04 30.23 -7.95
N PRO A 254 4.90 29.37 -8.54
CA PRO A 254 6.15 29.83 -9.12
C PRO A 254 5.82 30.88 -10.17
N SER A 255 6.38 32.08 -10.03
CA SER A 255 6.29 33.13 -11.02
C SER A 255 7.05 32.78 -12.30
N GLU A 256 7.84 31.70 -12.28
CA GLU A 256 8.47 31.09 -13.44
C GLU A 256 7.39 30.31 -14.21
N LYS A 257 7.22 30.66 -15.47
CA LYS A 257 6.29 30.10 -16.44
C LYS A 257 6.22 28.58 -16.33
N LEU A 258 5.09 28.06 -15.85
CA LEU A 258 4.82 26.62 -15.87
C LEU A 258 4.74 26.20 -17.35
N LYS A 259 5.78 25.60 -17.85
CA LYS A 259 5.89 25.19 -19.26
C LYS A 259 5.05 23.95 -19.57
N SER A 260 4.57 23.25 -18.55
CA SER A 260 3.78 22.02 -18.68
C SER A 260 2.34 22.36 -19.11
N ARG A 261 1.82 21.60 -20.06
CA ARG A 261 0.39 21.60 -20.46
C ARG A 261 -0.32 20.52 -19.67
N ILE A 262 -1.44 20.86 -19.05
CA ILE A 262 -2.11 19.98 -18.10
C ILE A 262 -3.59 19.92 -18.40
N LEU A 263 -4.11 18.70 -18.54
CA LEU A 263 -5.54 18.42 -18.58
C LEU A 263 -5.92 17.62 -17.33
N SER A 264 -6.83 18.15 -16.52
CA SER A 264 -7.30 17.50 -15.30
C SER A 264 -8.82 17.39 -15.33
N ILE A 265 -9.35 16.19 -15.09
CA ILE A 265 -10.78 15.87 -15.16
C ILE A 265 -11.21 15.16 -13.88
N PRO A 266 -12.37 15.53 -13.27
CA PRO A 266 -12.89 14.83 -12.11
C PRO A 266 -13.38 13.43 -12.47
N ILE A 267 -13.16 12.48 -11.56
CA ILE A 267 -13.70 11.13 -11.62
C ILE A 267 -14.86 11.07 -10.63
N PHE A 268 -16.05 10.78 -11.13
CA PHE A 268 -17.27 10.70 -10.32
C PHE A 268 -17.64 9.24 -10.05
N ASN A 269 -18.19 9.00 -8.86
CA ASN A 269 -18.85 7.73 -8.56
C ASN A 269 -20.30 7.72 -9.07
N SER A 270 -21.04 6.62 -8.82
CA SER A 270 -22.46 6.48 -9.19
C SER A 270 -23.40 7.48 -8.50
N GLU A 271 -22.95 8.13 -7.43
CA GLU A 271 -23.71 9.15 -6.68
C GLU A 271 -23.35 10.58 -7.10
N ASN A 272 -22.63 10.77 -8.21
CA ASN A 272 -22.10 12.06 -8.66
C ASN A 272 -21.19 12.79 -7.64
N LYS A 273 -20.44 12.03 -6.82
CA LYS A 273 -19.40 12.56 -5.96
C LYS A 273 -18.03 12.37 -6.61
N VAL A 274 -17.16 13.36 -6.45
CA VAL A 274 -15.77 13.25 -6.94
C VAL A 274 -15.00 12.30 -6.01
N ILE A 275 -14.57 11.18 -6.56
CA ILE A 275 -13.74 10.17 -5.88
C ILE A 275 -12.28 10.23 -6.29
N GLY A 276 -11.97 11.02 -7.32
CA GLY A 276 -10.60 11.19 -7.79
C GLY A 276 -10.47 12.20 -8.91
N VAL A 277 -9.26 12.35 -9.42
CA VAL A 277 -8.92 13.19 -10.56
C VAL A 277 -8.00 12.45 -11.51
N ALA A 278 -8.36 12.43 -12.79
CA ALA A 278 -7.45 12.00 -13.87
C ALA A 278 -6.71 13.22 -14.43
N GLN A 279 -5.39 13.18 -14.46
CA GLN A 279 -4.55 14.28 -14.93
C GLN A 279 -3.57 13.79 -15.98
N LEU A 280 -3.53 14.48 -17.11
CA LEU A 280 -2.57 14.28 -18.19
C LEU A 280 -1.61 15.46 -18.25
N VAL A 281 -0.35 15.17 -18.44
CA VAL A 281 0.72 16.16 -18.52
C VAL A 281 1.45 16.01 -19.85
N ASN A 282 1.59 17.12 -20.59
CA ASN A 282 2.33 17.25 -21.84
C ASN A 282 1.93 16.23 -22.92
N LYS A 283 1.13 16.66 -23.86
CA LYS A 283 0.80 15.88 -25.06
C LYS A 283 2.04 15.74 -25.96
N SER A 284 2.17 14.59 -26.63
CA SER A 284 3.29 14.33 -27.54
C SER A 284 3.46 15.41 -28.60
N LYS A 285 4.66 15.62 -29.07
CA LYS A 285 5.04 16.66 -30.06
C LYS A 285 4.69 18.10 -29.65
N GLY A 286 4.52 18.35 -28.35
CA GLY A 286 4.23 19.69 -27.84
C GLY A 286 2.87 20.24 -28.27
N GLN A 287 1.90 19.39 -28.56
CA GLN A 287 0.54 19.79 -28.92
C GLN A 287 -0.27 20.20 -27.69
N VAL A 288 -1.32 21.01 -27.89
CA VAL A 288 -2.30 21.37 -26.86
C VAL A 288 -3.35 20.27 -26.77
N PHE A 289 -3.92 20.05 -25.59
CA PHE A 289 -5.10 19.19 -25.46
C PHE A 289 -6.32 19.86 -26.11
N THR A 290 -6.96 19.12 -27.02
CA THR A 290 -8.11 19.60 -27.80
C THR A 290 -9.43 19.19 -27.16
N ASP A 291 -10.56 19.76 -27.61
CA ASP A 291 -11.89 19.35 -27.16
C ASP A 291 -12.14 17.85 -27.39
N CYS A 292 -11.55 17.27 -28.45
CA CYS A 292 -11.62 15.83 -28.71
C CYS A 292 -10.87 15.02 -27.61
N ASP A 293 -9.74 15.52 -27.12
CA ASP A 293 -9.00 14.87 -26.02
C ASP A 293 -9.77 14.97 -24.71
N ILE A 294 -10.40 16.15 -24.45
CA ILE A 294 -11.26 16.36 -23.28
C ILE A 294 -12.41 15.36 -23.30
N ASN A 295 -13.20 15.33 -24.38
CA ASN A 295 -14.34 14.40 -24.51
C ASN A 295 -13.90 12.92 -24.39
N THR A 296 -12.71 12.58 -24.88
CA THR A 296 -12.18 11.23 -24.76
C THR A 296 -11.83 10.90 -23.31
N LEU A 297 -11.13 11.79 -22.60
CA LEU A 297 -10.76 11.59 -21.22
C LEU A 297 -11.99 11.64 -20.28
N GLU A 298 -13.01 12.45 -20.58
CA GLU A 298 -14.29 12.46 -19.86
C GLU A 298 -15.01 11.11 -19.97
N ALA A 299 -15.08 10.56 -21.19
CA ALA A 299 -15.64 9.21 -21.35
C ALA A 299 -14.86 8.16 -20.55
N PHE A 300 -13.52 8.26 -20.52
CA PHE A 300 -12.67 7.41 -19.68
C PHE A 300 -12.93 7.61 -18.18
N SER A 301 -13.10 8.84 -17.73
CA SER A 301 -13.33 9.16 -16.32
C SER A 301 -14.62 8.54 -15.79
N ILE A 302 -15.66 8.43 -16.62
CA ILE A 302 -16.92 7.75 -16.28
C ILE A 302 -16.67 6.25 -16.04
N PHE A 303 -15.95 5.58 -16.94
CA PHE A 303 -15.63 4.16 -16.78
C PHE A 303 -14.67 3.92 -15.61
N CYS A 304 -13.68 4.83 -15.41
CA CYS A 304 -12.79 4.79 -14.26
C CYS A 304 -13.58 4.91 -12.95
N GLY A 305 -14.49 5.87 -12.87
CA GLY A 305 -15.30 6.09 -11.69
C GLY A 305 -16.16 4.87 -11.34
N LEU A 306 -16.79 4.28 -12.35
CA LEU A 306 -17.58 3.06 -12.16
C LEU A 306 -16.70 1.88 -11.73
N GLY A 307 -15.55 1.69 -12.37
CA GLY A 307 -14.63 0.61 -12.06
C GLY A 307 -14.03 0.74 -10.66
N ILE A 308 -13.52 1.93 -10.31
CA ILE A 308 -12.96 2.23 -8.99
C ILE A 308 -14.02 2.01 -7.92
N TYR A 309 -15.22 2.58 -8.10
CA TYR A 309 -16.32 2.45 -7.15
C TYR A 309 -16.74 0.98 -6.94
N ASN A 310 -16.91 0.23 -8.03
CA ASN A 310 -17.27 -1.19 -7.94
C ASN A 310 -16.20 -2.02 -7.22
N THR A 311 -14.92 -1.77 -7.52
CA THR A 311 -13.81 -2.48 -6.86
C THR A 311 -13.75 -2.13 -5.37
N GLN A 312 -13.88 -0.85 -5.00
CA GLN A 312 -13.96 -0.43 -3.60
C GLN A 312 -15.15 -1.05 -2.88
N MET A 313 -16.34 -1.07 -3.51
CA MET A 313 -17.52 -1.72 -2.95
C MET A 313 -17.31 -3.23 -2.74
N TYR A 314 -16.64 -3.89 -3.68
CA TYR A 314 -16.32 -5.31 -3.55
C TYR A 314 -15.31 -5.55 -2.42
N GLU A 315 -14.23 -4.75 -2.35
CA GLU A 315 -13.24 -4.82 -1.26
C GLU A 315 -13.88 -4.56 0.10
N ASN A 316 -14.76 -3.55 0.21
CA ASN A 316 -15.49 -3.23 1.44
C ASN A 316 -16.45 -4.36 1.83
N ALA A 317 -17.20 -4.92 0.87
CA ALA A 317 -18.06 -6.07 1.12
C ALA A 317 -17.25 -7.29 1.58
N SER A 318 -16.12 -7.57 0.95
CA SER A 318 -15.21 -8.66 1.32
C SER A 318 -14.65 -8.46 2.73
N LYS A 319 -14.20 -7.25 3.08
CA LYS A 319 -13.77 -6.89 4.44
C LYS A 319 -14.87 -7.06 5.46
N LEU A 320 -16.10 -6.62 5.14
CA LEU A 320 -17.26 -6.77 6.05
C LEU A 320 -17.60 -8.24 6.29
N MET A 321 -17.58 -9.07 5.24
CA MET A 321 -17.77 -10.51 5.36
C MET A 321 -16.67 -11.17 6.17
N ALA A 322 -15.41 -10.77 5.95
CA ALA A 322 -14.27 -11.26 6.72
C ALA A 322 -14.41 -10.86 8.19
N LYS A 323 -14.79 -9.61 8.49
CA LYS A 323 -15.05 -9.12 9.85
C LYS A 323 -16.15 -9.91 10.53
N GLN A 324 -17.25 -10.21 9.83
CA GLN A 324 -18.32 -11.04 10.35
C GLN A 324 -17.84 -12.46 10.68
N LYS A 325 -17.03 -13.09 9.81
CA LYS A 325 -16.46 -14.42 10.06
C LYS A 325 -15.56 -14.42 11.28
N VAL A 326 -14.65 -13.43 11.39
CA VAL A 326 -13.77 -13.29 12.56
C VAL A 326 -14.59 -13.09 13.83
N ALA A 327 -15.59 -12.20 13.80
CA ALA A 327 -16.46 -11.96 14.97
C ALA A 327 -17.21 -13.22 15.42
N LEU A 328 -17.74 -14.03 14.49
CA LEU A 328 -18.40 -15.29 14.80
C LEU A 328 -17.43 -16.33 15.39
N GLU A 329 -16.20 -16.39 14.86
CA GLU A 329 -15.16 -17.28 15.39
C GLU A 329 -14.76 -16.85 16.80
N VAL A 330 -14.52 -15.55 17.00
CA VAL A 330 -14.21 -14.97 18.32
C VAL A 330 -15.29 -15.28 19.33
N LEU A 331 -16.56 -15.06 19.00
CA LEU A 331 -17.69 -15.37 19.89
C LEU A 331 -17.78 -16.84 20.31
N SER A 332 -17.23 -17.76 19.53
CA SER A 332 -17.20 -19.19 19.87
C SER A 332 -16.14 -19.56 20.91
N TYR A 333 -15.09 -18.74 21.06
CA TYR A 333 -13.97 -18.98 21.97
C TYR A 333 -13.96 -18.06 23.20
N HIS A 334 -14.51 -16.85 23.09
CA HIS A 334 -14.33 -15.79 24.08
C HIS A 334 -15.53 -15.67 25.02
N ALA A 335 -15.23 -15.80 26.29
CA ALA A 335 -16.16 -15.51 27.35
C ALA A 335 -15.58 -14.41 28.26
N SER A 336 -16.40 -13.43 28.61
CA SER A 336 -16.06 -12.52 29.70
C SER A 336 -15.92 -13.28 31.00
N SER A 337 -15.11 -12.76 31.92
CA SER A 337 -14.98 -13.35 33.26
C SER A 337 -16.32 -13.30 34.00
N SER A 338 -16.64 -14.38 34.71
CA SER A 338 -17.82 -14.45 35.54
C SER A 338 -17.69 -13.54 36.78
N LEU A 339 -18.81 -13.17 37.37
CA LEU A 339 -18.80 -12.41 38.62
C LEU A 339 -18.20 -13.22 39.78
N GLU A 340 -18.35 -14.55 39.78
CA GLU A 340 -17.79 -15.44 40.80
C GLU A 340 -16.27 -15.50 40.73
N GLU A 341 -15.71 -15.68 39.54
CA GLU A 341 -14.25 -15.65 39.32
C GLU A 341 -13.66 -14.28 39.72
N THR A 342 -14.33 -13.20 39.33
CA THR A 342 -13.92 -11.86 39.70
C THR A 342 -13.90 -11.65 41.21
N LYS A 343 -14.97 -12.10 41.92
CA LYS A 343 -15.03 -12.04 43.40
C LYS A 343 -13.93 -12.87 44.03
N LYS A 344 -13.66 -14.06 43.51
CA LYS A 344 -12.55 -14.91 44.00
C LYS A 344 -11.25 -14.18 43.98
N LEU A 345 -10.87 -13.58 42.83
CA LEU A 345 -9.60 -12.82 42.69
C LEU A 345 -9.59 -11.59 43.59
N MET A 346 -10.71 -10.86 43.70
CA MET A 346 -10.84 -9.67 44.54
C MET A 346 -10.64 -9.95 46.05
N THR A 347 -11.09 -11.10 46.55
CA THR A 347 -11.03 -11.47 47.95
C THR A 347 -9.76 -12.22 48.33
N THR A 348 -8.99 -12.66 47.33
CA THR A 348 -7.71 -13.34 47.56
C THR A 348 -6.64 -12.31 47.94
N SER A 349 -5.86 -12.62 48.99
CA SER A 349 -4.70 -11.81 49.36
C SER A 349 -3.61 -11.98 48.30
N ILE A 350 -3.26 -10.87 47.63
CA ILE A 350 -2.25 -10.90 46.54
C ILE A 350 -0.85 -10.90 47.18
N PRO A 351 -0.03 -11.91 46.94
CA PRO A 351 1.34 -11.95 47.41
C PRO A 351 2.18 -10.77 46.93
N THR A 352 3.29 -10.49 47.60
CA THR A 352 4.20 -9.42 47.19
C THR A 352 4.93 -9.76 45.89
N GLY A 353 5.41 -8.74 45.18
CA GLY A 353 6.23 -8.94 43.99
C GLY A 353 7.52 -9.73 44.24
N GLU A 354 8.08 -9.62 45.46
CA GLU A 354 9.21 -10.41 45.91
C GLU A 354 8.88 -11.92 46.01
N THR A 355 7.71 -12.26 46.55
CA THR A 355 7.25 -13.64 46.64
C THR A 355 7.12 -14.29 45.28
N PHE A 356 6.62 -13.58 44.30
CA PHE A 356 6.53 -14.00 42.90
C PHE A 356 7.86 -13.86 42.13
N LYS A 357 8.88 -13.23 42.73
CA LYS A 357 10.16 -12.87 42.06
C LYS A 357 9.99 -11.98 40.83
N LEU A 358 9.00 -11.07 40.82
CA LEU A 358 8.67 -10.24 39.67
C LEU A 358 9.75 -9.23 39.30
N TYR A 359 10.62 -8.85 40.24
CA TYR A 359 11.72 -7.91 40.02
C TYR A 359 12.94 -8.52 39.35
N SER A 360 12.96 -9.87 39.20
CA SER A 360 14.11 -10.61 38.67
C SER A 360 14.00 -10.82 37.17
N PHE A 361 15.07 -10.53 36.43
CA PHE A 361 15.17 -10.88 35.01
C PHE A 361 15.20 -12.42 34.78
N HIS A 362 15.47 -13.19 35.85
CA HIS A 362 15.47 -14.69 35.84
C HIS A 362 14.11 -15.31 36.20
N PHE A 363 13.04 -14.50 36.22
CA PHE A 363 11.67 -14.98 36.49
C PHE A 363 11.28 -16.14 35.59
N SER A 364 10.57 -17.11 36.14
CA SER A 364 9.95 -18.24 35.45
C SER A 364 8.58 -18.51 36.02
N ASP A 365 7.59 -18.68 35.18
CA ASP A 365 6.19 -18.96 35.52
C ASP A 365 5.90 -20.45 35.74
N PHE A 366 6.84 -21.37 35.44
CA PHE A 366 6.59 -22.80 35.43
C PHE A 366 6.15 -23.38 36.80
N HIS A 367 6.45 -22.68 37.88
CA HIS A 367 6.03 -23.06 39.23
C HIS A 367 4.74 -22.42 39.70
N LEU A 368 4.16 -21.48 38.92
CA LEU A 368 2.95 -20.78 39.28
C LEU A 368 1.71 -21.58 38.85
N SER A 369 0.73 -21.66 39.75
CA SER A 369 -0.59 -22.17 39.39
C SER A 369 -1.30 -21.15 38.45
N ASP A 370 -2.40 -21.56 37.82
CA ASP A 370 -3.17 -20.69 36.94
C ASP A 370 -3.78 -19.47 37.65
N ASP A 371 -4.17 -19.63 38.92
CA ASP A 371 -4.62 -18.54 39.78
C ASP A 371 -3.48 -17.57 40.12
N ASP A 372 -2.30 -18.14 40.48
CA ASP A 372 -1.10 -17.33 40.79
C ASP A 372 -0.66 -16.47 39.60
N THR A 373 -0.85 -16.92 38.35
CA THR A 373 -0.51 -16.12 37.17
C THR A 373 -1.36 -14.85 37.07
N CYS A 374 -2.66 -14.89 37.43
CA CYS A 374 -3.50 -13.69 37.46
C CYS A 374 -3.13 -12.75 38.61
N GLN A 375 -2.77 -13.32 39.78
CA GLN A 375 -2.31 -12.54 40.93
C GLN A 375 -0.98 -11.85 40.64
N ALA A 376 -0.05 -12.55 39.97
CA ALA A 376 1.23 -11.97 39.54
C ALA A 376 1.02 -10.81 38.53
N ALA A 377 0.13 -10.99 37.57
CA ALA A 377 -0.25 -9.90 36.66
C ALA A 377 -0.82 -8.68 37.40
N LEU A 378 -1.79 -8.92 38.30
CA LEU A 378 -2.39 -7.86 39.11
C LEU A 378 -1.35 -7.15 40.00
N ARG A 379 -0.41 -7.92 40.56
CA ARG A 379 0.67 -7.40 41.43
C ARG A 379 1.55 -6.39 40.68
N MET A 380 1.87 -6.61 39.42
CA MET A 380 2.69 -5.68 38.61
C MET A 380 2.00 -4.32 38.46
N PHE A 381 0.70 -4.29 38.25
CA PHE A 381 -0.07 -3.02 38.20
C PHE A 381 -0.14 -2.31 39.56
N ILE A 382 -0.23 -3.07 40.67
CA ILE A 382 -0.21 -2.52 42.03
C ILE A 382 1.15 -1.92 42.34
N ASP A 383 2.25 -2.63 42.08
CA ASP A 383 3.60 -2.19 42.45
C ASP A 383 4.07 -0.98 41.63
N LEU A 384 3.54 -0.76 40.43
CA LEU A 384 3.73 0.45 39.64
C LEU A 384 2.81 1.60 40.03
N ASP A 385 1.89 1.38 41.00
CA ASP A 385 0.88 2.34 41.44
C ASP A 385 -0.10 2.79 40.35
N LEU A 386 -0.28 1.97 39.32
CA LEU A 386 -1.10 2.34 38.15
C LEU A 386 -2.61 2.31 38.48
N ILE A 387 -3.04 1.41 39.36
CA ILE A 387 -4.46 1.28 39.74
C ILE A 387 -4.93 2.57 40.43
N ALA A 388 -4.14 3.11 41.36
CA ALA A 388 -4.47 4.34 42.10
C ALA A 388 -4.35 5.56 41.18
N LYS A 389 -3.25 5.70 40.42
CA LYS A 389 -3.02 6.84 39.53
C LYS A 389 -4.12 7.00 38.48
N PHE A 390 -4.56 5.91 37.86
CA PHE A 390 -5.62 5.92 36.84
C PHE A 390 -7.03 5.74 37.45
N ARG A 391 -7.16 5.71 38.77
CA ARG A 391 -8.42 5.58 39.52
C ARG A 391 -9.23 4.36 39.09
N ILE A 392 -8.56 3.26 38.75
CA ILE A 392 -9.22 2.04 38.26
C ILE A 392 -9.96 1.37 39.40
N PRO A 393 -11.29 1.12 39.32
CA PRO A 393 -11.98 0.31 40.31
C PRO A 393 -11.36 -1.08 40.38
N TYR A 394 -11.02 -1.54 41.57
CA TYR A 394 -10.32 -2.82 41.76
C TYR A 394 -11.07 -4.01 41.15
N GLN A 395 -12.40 -3.97 41.22
CA GLN A 395 -13.24 -4.99 40.58
C GLN A 395 -13.07 -5.00 39.05
N VAL A 396 -13.00 -3.82 38.41
CA VAL A 396 -12.81 -3.69 36.96
C VAL A 396 -11.44 -4.24 36.57
N MET A 397 -10.40 -3.90 37.34
CA MET A 397 -9.06 -4.41 37.08
C MET A 397 -8.97 -5.96 37.18
N CYS A 398 -9.55 -6.54 38.24
CA CYS A 398 -9.61 -8.00 38.41
C CYS A 398 -10.38 -8.67 37.26
N ARG A 399 -11.53 -8.08 36.87
CA ARG A 399 -12.34 -8.61 35.77
C ARG A 399 -11.62 -8.52 34.44
N TRP A 400 -10.94 -7.43 34.17
CA TRP A 400 -10.18 -7.20 32.94
C TRP A 400 -9.05 -8.23 32.81
N ILE A 401 -8.22 -8.43 33.83
CA ILE A 401 -7.13 -9.43 33.82
C ILE A 401 -7.66 -10.84 33.51
N LEU A 402 -8.75 -11.23 34.18
CA LEU A 402 -9.35 -12.55 33.95
C LEU A 402 -9.95 -12.65 32.54
N SER A 403 -10.53 -11.59 32.01
CA SER A 403 -11.07 -11.55 30.65
C SER A 403 -9.93 -11.62 29.62
N VAL A 404 -8.83 -10.92 29.83
CA VAL A 404 -7.64 -11.02 28.97
C VAL A 404 -7.12 -12.47 28.94
N LYS A 405 -6.95 -13.09 30.12
CA LYS A 405 -6.51 -14.51 30.20
C LYS A 405 -7.41 -15.43 29.40
N LYS A 406 -8.73 -15.29 29.52
CA LYS A 406 -9.72 -16.12 28.82
C LYS A 406 -9.71 -15.95 27.30
N ASN A 407 -9.17 -14.83 26.81
CA ASN A 407 -9.08 -14.54 25.40
C ASN A 407 -7.76 -15.01 24.74
N TYR A 408 -6.92 -15.71 25.48
CA TYR A 408 -5.81 -16.48 24.92
C TYR A 408 -6.25 -17.90 24.60
N ARG A 409 -5.92 -18.39 23.40
CA ARG A 409 -6.16 -19.77 23.00
C ARG A 409 -5.17 -20.73 23.69
N PRO A 410 -5.51 -22.01 23.90
CA PRO A 410 -4.61 -23.01 24.46
C PRO A 410 -3.61 -23.52 23.41
N VAL A 411 -2.91 -22.62 22.73
CA VAL A 411 -1.80 -22.96 21.82
C VAL A 411 -0.52 -23.29 22.62
N ILE A 412 0.47 -23.91 21.97
CA ILE A 412 1.63 -24.46 22.67
C ILE A 412 2.48 -23.38 23.32
N TYR A 413 2.71 -22.24 22.60
CA TYR A 413 3.61 -21.19 23.08
C TYR A 413 2.95 -19.81 23.21
N HIS A 414 2.33 -19.27 22.14
CA HIS A 414 1.72 -17.93 22.16
C HIS A 414 0.38 -17.94 22.93
N ASN A 415 0.46 -18.15 24.21
CA ASN A 415 -0.65 -18.28 25.14
C ASN A 415 -0.54 -17.28 26.32
N TRP A 416 -1.46 -17.31 27.27
CA TRP A 416 -1.46 -16.46 28.45
C TRP A 416 -0.15 -16.44 29.23
N ARG A 417 0.54 -17.59 29.35
CA ARG A 417 1.80 -17.67 30.11
C ARG A 417 2.92 -16.94 29.42
N HIS A 418 2.98 -16.97 28.08
CA HIS A 418 3.89 -16.17 27.30
C HIS A 418 3.63 -14.67 27.55
N ALA A 419 2.37 -14.20 27.44
CA ALA A 419 2.00 -12.82 27.70
C ALA A 419 2.38 -12.37 29.12
N LEU A 420 2.20 -13.21 30.12
CA LEU A 420 2.63 -12.94 31.50
C LEU A 420 4.16 -12.75 31.57
N ASN A 421 4.95 -13.60 30.93
CA ASN A 421 6.41 -13.48 30.90
C ASN A 421 6.89 -12.20 30.19
N VAL A 422 6.24 -11.84 29.08
CA VAL A 422 6.52 -10.58 28.37
C VAL A 422 6.19 -9.38 29.25
N THR A 423 5.03 -9.38 29.93
CA THR A 423 4.62 -8.33 30.88
C THR A 423 5.55 -8.25 32.09
N GLN A 424 5.98 -9.39 32.63
CA GLN A 424 6.94 -9.43 33.71
C GLN A 424 8.30 -8.85 33.28
N THR A 425 8.74 -9.12 32.07
CA THR A 425 10.01 -8.58 31.59
C THR A 425 9.97 -7.07 31.44
N VAL A 426 8.89 -6.48 30.87
CA VAL A 426 8.75 -5.02 30.83
C VAL A 426 8.66 -4.42 32.25
N PHE A 427 7.94 -5.09 33.15
CA PHE A 427 7.88 -4.69 34.56
C PHE A 427 9.28 -4.65 35.20
N SER A 428 10.10 -5.68 34.99
CA SER A 428 11.48 -5.70 35.50
C SER A 428 12.37 -4.64 34.85
N MET A 429 12.21 -4.37 33.55
CA MET A 429 12.91 -3.26 32.88
C MET A 429 12.55 -1.92 33.49
N LEU A 430 11.26 -1.68 33.78
CA LEU A 430 10.79 -0.44 34.39
C LEU A 430 11.27 -0.26 35.82
N MET A 431 11.20 -1.32 36.65
CA MET A 431 11.49 -1.23 38.08
C MET A 431 12.97 -1.47 38.39
N THR A 432 13.49 -2.63 38.04
CA THR A 432 14.88 -3.04 38.32
C THR A 432 15.85 -2.42 37.32
N GLY A 433 15.43 -2.30 36.07
CA GLY A 433 16.19 -1.68 34.99
C GLY A 433 16.11 -0.17 34.95
N HIS A 434 15.41 0.50 35.88
CA HIS A 434 15.27 1.96 35.98
C HIS A 434 14.74 2.65 34.71
N MET A 435 14.08 1.91 33.80
CA MET A 435 13.52 2.49 32.58
C MET A 435 12.28 3.37 32.85
N ARG A 436 11.68 3.26 34.06
CA ARG A 436 10.49 4.04 34.45
C ARG A 436 10.68 5.55 34.30
N GLU A 437 11.90 6.03 34.52
CA GLU A 437 12.22 7.47 34.48
C GLU A 437 12.18 8.08 33.09
N LEU A 438 12.23 7.23 32.05
CA LEU A 438 12.21 7.64 30.64
C LEU A 438 10.79 7.82 30.06
N PHE A 439 9.77 7.37 30.80
CA PHE A 439 8.39 7.29 30.30
C PHE A 439 7.40 8.03 31.19
N THR A 440 6.32 8.49 30.58
CA THR A 440 5.16 9.02 31.30
C THR A 440 4.32 7.88 31.87
N ASP A 441 3.50 8.17 32.90
CA ASP A 441 2.61 7.16 33.50
C ASP A 441 1.63 6.56 32.46
N ILE A 442 1.17 7.36 31.47
CA ILE A 442 0.33 6.89 30.35
C ILE A 442 1.09 5.86 29.50
N GLU A 443 2.35 6.14 29.17
CA GLU A 443 3.18 5.22 28.40
C GLU A 443 3.49 3.93 29.17
N ILE A 444 3.74 4.01 30.48
CA ILE A 444 3.96 2.85 31.34
C ILE A 444 2.70 1.97 31.40
N MET A 445 1.54 2.58 31.63
CA MET A 445 0.27 1.87 31.65
C MET A 445 -0.01 1.20 30.30
N ALA A 446 0.20 1.92 29.19
CA ALA A 446 0.04 1.39 27.85
C ALA A 446 0.97 0.22 27.55
N LEU A 447 2.24 0.28 27.97
CA LEU A 447 3.22 -0.80 27.80
C LEU A 447 2.78 -2.10 28.52
N LEU A 448 2.33 -1.99 29.79
CA LEU A 448 1.86 -3.19 30.51
C LEU A 448 0.62 -3.80 29.85
N VAL A 449 -0.35 -2.95 29.47
CA VAL A 449 -1.56 -3.41 28.76
C VAL A 449 -1.17 -4.04 27.41
N ALA A 450 -0.27 -3.40 26.65
CA ALA A 450 0.19 -3.92 25.38
C ALA A 450 0.88 -5.28 25.54
N CYS A 451 1.82 -5.41 26.48
CA CYS A 451 2.49 -6.69 26.73
C CYS A 451 1.53 -7.80 27.13
N LEU A 452 0.50 -7.49 27.95
CA LEU A 452 -0.45 -8.49 28.39
C LEU A 452 -1.44 -8.89 27.28
N CYS A 453 -1.63 -8.03 26.26
CA CYS A 453 -2.61 -8.21 25.19
C CYS A 453 -1.98 -8.47 23.81
N HIS A 454 -0.64 -8.48 23.66
CA HIS A 454 0.03 -8.44 22.36
C HIS A 454 -0.23 -9.66 21.48
N ASP A 455 -0.60 -10.80 22.04
CA ASP A 455 -0.88 -12.06 21.36
C ASP A 455 -2.31 -12.60 21.59
N LEU A 456 -3.26 -11.71 21.95
CA LEU A 456 -4.65 -12.10 22.17
C LEU A 456 -5.23 -12.84 20.95
N ASP A 457 -5.89 -13.97 21.20
CA ASP A 457 -6.48 -14.83 20.17
C ASP A 457 -5.45 -15.39 19.16
N HIS A 458 -4.18 -15.52 19.55
CA HIS A 458 -3.15 -16.11 18.68
C HIS A 458 -3.49 -17.55 18.32
N ARG A 459 -3.34 -17.92 17.04
CA ARG A 459 -3.82 -19.20 16.47
C ARG A 459 -2.72 -20.23 16.28
N GLY A 460 -1.52 -19.95 16.77
CA GLY A 460 -0.33 -20.80 16.57
C GLY A 460 0.22 -20.75 15.13
N THR A 461 -0.11 -19.70 14.37
CA THR A 461 0.33 -19.51 12.97
C THR A 461 0.68 -18.06 12.70
N ASN A 462 1.69 -17.84 11.86
CA ASN A 462 2.23 -16.50 11.58
C ASN A 462 1.50 -15.76 10.44
N ASN A 463 1.85 -14.49 10.22
CA ASN A 463 1.30 -13.62 9.17
C ASN A 463 1.41 -14.23 7.76
N SER A 464 2.55 -14.86 7.43
CA SER A 464 2.75 -15.49 6.12
C SER A 464 1.77 -16.64 5.88
N PHE A 465 1.53 -17.48 6.87
CA PHE A 465 0.55 -18.55 6.77
C PHE A 465 -0.87 -17.99 6.57
N GLN A 466 -1.27 -16.97 7.35
CA GLN A 466 -2.57 -16.32 7.22
C GLN A 466 -2.80 -15.76 5.82
N THR A 467 -1.76 -15.16 5.23
CA THR A 467 -1.81 -14.61 3.87
C THR A 467 -1.93 -15.72 2.82
N LYS A 468 -1.13 -16.79 2.95
CA LYS A 468 -1.15 -17.92 2.00
C LYS A 468 -2.48 -18.66 1.95
N ILE A 469 -3.17 -18.79 3.09
CA ILE A 469 -4.50 -19.42 3.14
C ILE A 469 -5.65 -18.45 2.83
N GLU A 470 -5.34 -17.21 2.48
CA GLU A 470 -6.34 -16.15 2.24
C GLU A 470 -7.34 -16.05 3.39
N SER A 471 -6.83 -16.09 4.64
CA SER A 471 -7.68 -16.08 5.83
C SER A 471 -8.52 -14.81 5.93
N PRO A 472 -9.66 -14.83 6.64
CA PRO A 472 -10.41 -13.61 6.92
C PRO A 472 -9.58 -12.49 7.57
N LEU A 473 -8.58 -12.84 8.39
CA LEU A 473 -7.66 -11.87 9.00
C LEU A 473 -6.77 -11.20 7.95
N ALA A 474 -6.23 -11.95 6.99
CA ALA A 474 -5.43 -11.40 5.90
C ALA A 474 -6.24 -10.51 4.94
N ILE A 475 -7.55 -10.75 4.82
CA ILE A 475 -8.46 -9.87 4.07
C ILE A 475 -8.69 -8.55 4.82
N LEU A 476 -8.76 -8.59 6.16
CA LEU A 476 -8.98 -7.40 6.99
C LEU A 476 -7.74 -6.51 7.05
N TYR A 477 -6.56 -7.11 7.23
CA TYR A 477 -5.31 -6.40 7.51
C TYR A 477 -4.25 -6.76 6.48
N SER A 478 -3.80 -5.75 5.73
CA SER A 478 -2.82 -5.94 4.64
C SER A 478 -1.39 -6.19 5.13
N THR A 479 -1.05 -5.69 6.32
CA THR A 479 0.28 -5.81 6.95
C THR A 479 0.12 -6.08 8.44
N SER A 480 1.08 -6.73 9.07
CA SER A 480 1.04 -7.06 10.51
C SER A 480 -0.30 -7.66 10.91
N THR A 481 -0.75 -8.66 10.14
CA THR A 481 -2.13 -9.18 10.19
C THR A 481 -2.53 -9.67 11.59
N MET A 482 -1.67 -10.45 12.23
CA MET A 482 -1.94 -10.97 13.56
C MET A 482 -1.90 -9.85 14.61
N GLU A 483 -0.94 -8.96 14.53
CA GLU A 483 -0.74 -7.90 15.51
C GLU A 483 -1.89 -6.88 15.49
N HIS A 484 -2.44 -6.53 14.32
CA HIS A 484 -3.67 -5.73 14.22
C HIS A 484 -4.86 -6.47 14.84
N HIS A 485 -4.96 -7.78 14.63
CA HIS A 485 -6.01 -8.57 15.25
C HIS A 485 -5.89 -8.61 16.77
N HIS A 486 -4.69 -8.79 17.32
CA HIS A 486 -4.43 -8.75 18.76
C HIS A 486 -4.84 -7.41 19.37
N PHE A 487 -4.51 -6.31 18.68
CA PHE A 487 -4.93 -4.97 19.10
C PHE A 487 -6.47 -4.81 19.09
N ASP A 488 -7.14 -5.25 18.02
CA ASP A 488 -8.61 -5.21 17.95
C ASP A 488 -9.26 -6.03 19.08
N GLN A 489 -8.69 -7.19 19.42
CA GLN A 489 -9.14 -8.00 20.56
C GLN A 489 -8.93 -7.28 21.91
N CYS A 490 -7.80 -6.59 22.08
CA CYS A 490 -7.55 -5.75 23.25
C CYS A 490 -8.62 -4.66 23.41
N VAL A 491 -8.90 -3.92 22.35
CA VAL A 491 -9.94 -2.87 22.34
C VAL A 491 -11.34 -3.44 22.58
N MET A 492 -11.63 -4.60 22.00
CA MET A 492 -12.92 -5.30 22.23
C MET A 492 -13.12 -5.67 23.70
N ILE A 493 -12.08 -6.19 24.38
CA ILE A 493 -12.15 -6.51 25.81
C ILE A 493 -12.35 -5.23 26.63
N LEU A 494 -11.60 -4.16 26.35
CA LEU A 494 -11.74 -2.87 27.04
C LEU A 494 -13.16 -2.31 26.91
N ASN A 495 -13.80 -2.46 25.76
CA ASN A 495 -15.16 -1.98 25.50
C ASN A 495 -16.27 -2.93 26.00
N SER A 496 -15.92 -4.13 26.49
CA SER A 496 -16.90 -5.06 27.03
C SER A 496 -17.33 -4.62 28.44
N GLU A 497 -18.56 -4.96 28.81
CA GLU A 497 -19.18 -4.52 30.07
C GLU A 497 -18.33 -4.89 31.29
N GLY A 498 -17.99 -3.89 32.10
CA GLY A 498 -17.21 -4.04 33.33
C GLY A 498 -15.71 -4.30 33.16
N ASN A 499 -15.16 -4.16 31.95
CA ASN A 499 -13.73 -4.35 31.66
C ASN A 499 -13.00 -3.05 31.29
N ASN A 500 -13.67 -1.88 31.26
CA ASN A 500 -13.03 -0.63 30.89
C ASN A 500 -12.17 -0.08 32.03
N ILE A 501 -10.89 -0.45 32.04
CA ILE A 501 -9.90 0.05 33.01
C ILE A 501 -9.55 1.54 32.77
N PHE A 502 -9.96 2.13 31.63
CA PHE A 502 -9.70 3.53 31.26
C PHE A 502 -10.94 4.44 31.40
N GLN A 503 -12.00 3.98 32.07
CA GLN A 503 -13.29 4.68 32.14
C GLN A 503 -13.22 6.09 32.77
N PHE A 504 -12.16 6.42 33.50
CA PHE A 504 -12.01 7.71 34.17
C PHE A 504 -10.99 8.64 33.49
N LEU A 505 -10.47 8.24 32.33
CA LEU A 505 -9.61 9.11 31.51
C LEU A 505 -10.46 10.15 30.75
N SER A 506 -9.87 11.32 30.49
CA SER A 506 -10.43 12.24 29.50
C SER A 506 -10.39 11.64 28.09
N PRO A 507 -11.23 12.11 27.14
CA PRO A 507 -11.20 11.62 25.76
C PRO A 507 -9.82 11.72 25.11
N GLU A 508 -9.06 12.80 25.40
CA GLU A 508 -7.70 13.02 24.88
C GLU A 508 -6.71 12.02 25.45
N GLU A 509 -6.76 11.79 26.78
CA GLU A 509 -5.88 10.80 27.45
C GLU A 509 -6.23 9.38 26.97
N TYR A 510 -7.52 9.07 26.82
CA TYR A 510 -7.98 7.79 26.27
C TYR A 510 -7.44 7.58 24.86
N LYS A 511 -7.56 8.58 23.98
CA LYS A 511 -7.01 8.52 22.63
C LYS A 511 -5.49 8.31 22.64
N SER A 512 -4.80 9.04 23.50
CA SER A 512 -3.35 8.92 23.64
C SER A 512 -2.94 7.51 24.07
N ILE A 513 -3.57 6.95 25.12
CA ILE A 513 -3.19 5.63 25.64
C ILE A 513 -3.48 4.52 24.63
N ILE A 514 -4.62 4.56 23.93
CA ILE A 514 -4.98 3.59 22.90
C ILE A 514 -3.99 3.63 21.72
N SER A 515 -3.57 4.83 21.30
CA SER A 515 -2.57 4.97 20.22
C SER A 515 -1.19 4.41 20.65
N VAL A 516 -0.80 4.57 21.92
CA VAL A 516 0.44 3.99 22.44
C VAL A 516 0.33 2.45 22.53
N VAL A 517 -0.81 1.91 22.97
CA VAL A 517 -1.07 0.46 23.00
C VAL A 517 -0.99 -0.13 21.60
N GLU A 518 -1.62 0.51 20.61
CA GLU A 518 -1.58 0.10 19.21
C GLU A 518 -0.16 0.05 18.68
N SER A 519 0.59 1.17 18.79
CA SER A 519 1.98 1.23 18.35
C SER A 519 2.87 0.20 19.02
N ALA A 520 2.63 -0.10 20.31
CA ALA A 520 3.39 -1.08 21.07
C ALA A 520 3.08 -2.53 20.59
N ILE A 521 1.80 -2.90 20.45
CA ILE A 521 1.42 -4.23 19.95
C ILE A 521 1.93 -4.44 18.53
N LEU A 522 1.75 -3.46 17.63
CA LEU A 522 2.25 -3.57 16.25
C LEU A 522 3.78 -3.72 16.19
N SER A 523 4.52 -3.21 17.20
CA SER A 523 5.98 -3.33 17.24
C SER A 523 6.46 -4.75 17.57
N THR A 524 5.59 -5.69 17.91
CA THR A 524 5.95 -7.12 18.06
C THR A 524 6.06 -7.82 16.70
N ASP A 525 5.55 -7.23 15.61
CA ASP A 525 5.85 -7.70 14.25
C ASP A 525 7.35 -7.49 13.94
N LEU A 526 8.08 -8.59 13.76
CA LEU A 526 9.51 -8.56 13.44
C LEU A 526 9.80 -7.82 12.13
N ALA A 527 8.86 -7.77 11.18
CA ALA A 527 9.03 -6.97 9.96
C ALA A 527 9.12 -5.46 10.27
N LEU A 528 8.39 -4.98 11.28
CA LEU A 528 8.50 -3.59 11.75
C LEU A 528 9.79 -3.35 12.56
N TYR A 529 10.22 -4.34 13.34
CA TYR A 529 11.52 -4.28 14.02
C TYR A 529 12.65 -4.03 13.01
N PHE A 530 12.75 -4.79 11.93
CA PHE A 530 13.79 -4.60 10.92
C PHE A 530 13.72 -3.22 10.24
N LYS A 531 12.54 -2.66 10.05
CA LYS A 531 12.37 -1.30 9.50
C LYS A 531 12.85 -0.20 10.45
N LYS A 532 12.67 -0.38 11.77
CA LYS A 532 12.96 0.63 12.79
C LYS A 532 14.33 0.47 13.44
N LYS A 533 14.94 -0.72 13.37
CA LYS A 533 16.21 -1.08 14.02
C LYS A 533 17.33 -0.08 13.74
N ASP A 534 17.61 0.19 12.46
CA ASP A 534 18.73 1.05 12.08
C ASP A 534 18.54 2.50 12.57
N SER A 535 17.30 3.00 12.53
CA SER A 535 16.97 4.31 13.07
C SER A 535 17.21 4.38 14.57
N PHE A 536 16.85 3.33 15.32
CA PHE A 536 17.09 3.24 16.77
C PHE A 536 18.58 3.12 17.09
N LEU A 537 19.32 2.24 16.39
CA LEU A 537 20.76 2.09 16.61
C LEU A 537 21.53 3.39 16.32
N ASN A 538 21.14 4.13 15.28
CA ASN A 538 21.73 5.44 14.99
C ASN A 538 21.41 6.47 16.08
N LEU A 539 20.18 6.47 16.61
CA LEU A 539 19.77 7.34 17.72
C LEU A 539 20.61 7.05 18.98
N VAL A 540 20.80 5.80 19.35
CA VAL A 540 21.59 5.42 20.53
C VAL A 540 23.08 5.75 20.34
N LYS A 541 23.63 5.46 19.17
CA LYS A 541 25.03 5.78 18.83
C LYS A 541 25.33 7.28 18.74
N SER A 542 24.33 8.15 18.71
CA SER A 542 24.55 9.60 18.76
C SER A 542 25.11 10.09 20.13
N GLY A 543 25.04 9.24 21.14
CA GLY A 543 25.69 9.43 22.45
C GLY A 543 24.89 10.24 23.47
N ASP A 544 23.85 10.96 23.08
CA ASP A 544 22.96 11.70 23.98
C ASP A 544 21.55 11.81 23.39
N PRO A 545 20.78 10.72 23.36
CA PRO A 545 19.44 10.72 22.81
C PRO A 545 18.48 11.53 23.70
N ASP A 546 17.78 12.48 23.09
CA ASP A 546 16.72 13.24 23.76
C ASP A 546 15.46 12.39 24.00
N TRP A 547 15.31 11.87 25.22
CA TRP A 547 14.14 11.09 25.64
C TRP A 547 12.92 11.95 26.00
N THR A 548 13.01 13.28 25.95
CA THR A 548 11.83 14.16 26.05
C THR A 548 11.04 14.19 24.75
N ASN A 549 11.68 13.85 23.62
CA ASN A 549 11.07 13.76 22.31
C ASN A 549 10.14 12.52 22.20
N PRO A 550 8.84 12.70 21.90
CA PRO A 550 7.89 11.60 21.79
C PRO A 550 8.25 10.55 20.71
N GLN A 551 8.85 10.97 19.60
CA GLN A 551 9.26 10.07 18.52
C GLN A 551 10.42 9.16 18.96
N ASN A 552 11.38 9.68 19.71
CA ASN A 552 12.48 8.87 20.26
C ASN A 552 11.95 7.85 21.27
N ARG A 553 11.00 8.25 22.14
CA ARG A 553 10.35 7.33 23.07
C ARG A 553 9.51 6.27 22.34
N GLU A 554 8.86 6.62 21.22
CA GLU A 554 8.14 5.62 20.40
C GLU A 554 9.09 4.55 19.86
N LEU A 555 10.26 4.94 19.33
CA LEU A 555 11.28 3.99 18.90
C LEU A 555 11.76 3.11 20.07
N LEU A 556 12.03 3.70 21.23
CA LEU A 556 12.45 2.96 22.41
C LEU A 556 11.39 1.97 22.88
N ARG A 557 10.11 2.39 22.97
CA ARG A 557 9.00 1.48 23.32
C ARG A 557 8.90 0.31 22.33
N GLY A 558 9.02 0.57 21.02
CA GLY A 558 9.00 -0.47 20.02
C GLY A 558 10.13 -1.49 20.20
N MET A 559 11.36 -1.04 20.46
CA MET A 559 12.50 -1.93 20.74
C MET A 559 12.33 -2.70 22.05
N MET A 560 11.77 -2.05 23.10
CA MET A 560 11.44 -2.73 24.35
C MET A 560 10.39 -3.82 24.15
N MET A 561 9.34 -3.58 23.35
CA MET A 561 8.34 -4.61 23.03
C MET A 561 8.98 -5.83 22.38
N THR A 562 9.81 -5.64 21.34
CA THR A 562 10.56 -6.74 20.72
C THR A 562 11.46 -7.45 21.72
N ALA A 563 12.21 -6.72 22.54
CA ALA A 563 13.10 -7.32 23.56
C ALA A 563 12.33 -8.12 24.61
N CYS A 564 11.15 -7.65 25.04
CA CYS A 564 10.31 -8.35 26.00
C CYS A 564 9.69 -9.60 25.39
N ASP A 565 9.25 -9.55 24.14
CA ASP A 565 8.63 -10.65 23.42
C ASP A 565 9.62 -11.83 23.24
N VAL A 566 10.88 -11.55 22.87
CA VAL A 566 11.92 -12.57 22.74
C VAL A 566 12.68 -12.86 24.06
N SER A 567 12.23 -12.32 25.20
CA SER A 567 12.97 -12.35 26.48
C SER A 567 13.23 -13.74 27.05
N ALA A 568 12.53 -14.76 26.59
CA ALA A 568 12.81 -16.15 26.94
C ALA A 568 14.27 -16.54 26.67
N ILE A 569 14.90 -15.90 25.66
CA ILE A 569 16.30 -16.12 25.30
C ILE A 569 17.29 -15.69 26.39
N CYS A 570 16.89 -14.80 27.29
CA CYS A 570 17.71 -14.26 28.38
C CYS A 570 17.53 -15.03 29.70
N LYS A 571 16.59 -15.97 29.77
CA LYS A 571 16.27 -16.74 30.97
C LYS A 571 17.36 -17.81 31.26
N PRO A 572 17.44 -18.33 32.50
CA PRO A 572 18.35 -19.44 32.83
C PRO A 572 18.21 -20.58 31.83
N TRP A 573 19.33 -21.24 31.51
CA TRP A 573 19.41 -22.25 30.43
C TRP A 573 18.28 -23.30 30.46
N GLU A 574 17.98 -23.86 31.64
CA GLU A 574 16.94 -24.87 31.76
C GLU A 574 15.53 -24.36 31.42
N VAL A 575 15.27 -23.08 31.70
CA VAL A 575 14.02 -22.42 31.35
C VAL A 575 14.00 -22.15 29.85
N GLN A 576 15.07 -21.54 29.35
CA GLN A 576 15.19 -21.14 27.95
C GLN A 576 15.08 -22.35 27.01
N ARG A 577 15.76 -23.47 27.32
CA ARG A 577 15.67 -24.69 26.52
C ARG A 577 14.24 -25.22 26.41
N LYS A 578 13.51 -25.28 27.54
CA LYS A 578 12.10 -25.71 27.53
C LYS A 578 11.21 -24.77 26.69
N VAL A 579 11.42 -23.45 26.80
CA VAL A 579 10.68 -22.51 26.02
C VAL A 579 10.99 -22.64 24.54
N ALA A 580 12.26 -22.83 24.15
CA ALA A 580 12.65 -23.06 22.75
C ALA A 580 11.99 -24.33 22.17
N GLU A 581 11.84 -25.39 22.98
CA GLU A 581 11.13 -26.62 22.60
C GLU A 581 9.61 -26.33 22.36
N LEU A 582 8.98 -25.48 23.19
CA LEU A 582 7.57 -25.07 23.02
C LEU A 582 7.38 -24.26 21.75
N VAL A 583 8.24 -23.27 21.51
CA VAL A 583 8.20 -22.44 20.26
C VAL A 583 8.37 -23.33 19.03
N ALA A 584 9.41 -24.21 19.04
CA ALA A 584 9.64 -25.14 17.95
C ALA A 584 8.44 -26.07 17.72
N GLY A 585 7.81 -26.55 18.81
CA GLY A 585 6.63 -27.40 18.75
C GLY A 585 5.47 -26.72 18.02
N GLU A 586 5.21 -25.43 18.29
CA GLU A 586 4.16 -24.65 17.63
C GLU A 586 4.52 -24.39 16.17
N PHE A 587 5.75 -24.02 15.86
CA PHE A 587 6.22 -23.83 14.49
C PHE A 587 6.13 -25.11 13.66
N PHE A 588 6.45 -26.26 14.24
CA PHE A 588 6.29 -27.56 13.57
C PHE A 588 4.82 -27.87 13.27
N GLN A 589 3.89 -27.49 14.16
CA GLN A 589 2.46 -27.64 13.88
C GLN A 589 2.04 -26.79 12.67
N GLN A 590 2.52 -25.54 12.57
CA GLN A 590 2.29 -24.74 11.36
C GLN A 590 2.90 -25.39 10.12
N GLY A 591 4.13 -25.86 10.17
CA GLY A 591 4.78 -26.54 9.06
C GLY A 591 4.03 -27.80 8.59
N ASP A 592 3.46 -28.58 9.53
CA ASP A 592 2.60 -29.72 9.20
C ASP A 592 1.32 -29.25 8.46
N LEU A 593 0.71 -28.13 8.87
CA LEU A 593 -0.44 -27.52 8.20
C LEU A 593 -0.06 -26.99 6.80
N GLU A 594 1.13 -26.42 6.62
CA GLU A 594 1.61 -25.98 5.31
C GLU A 594 1.76 -27.18 4.35
N LYS A 595 2.35 -28.29 4.83
CA LYS A 595 2.45 -29.53 4.05
C LYS A 595 1.08 -30.11 3.70
N GLU A 596 0.13 -30.09 4.64
CA GLU A 596 -1.21 -30.67 4.47
C GLU A 596 -2.11 -29.82 3.58
N ARG A 597 -2.25 -28.52 3.88
CA ARG A 597 -3.24 -27.64 3.23
C ARG A 597 -2.71 -26.96 1.97
N LEU A 598 -1.45 -26.47 2.00
CA LEU A 598 -0.86 -25.74 0.89
C LEU A 598 -0.10 -26.65 -0.08
N LYS A 599 0.23 -27.88 0.35
CA LYS A 599 1.11 -28.81 -0.40
C LYS A 599 2.50 -28.21 -0.67
N GLU A 600 2.95 -27.31 0.19
CA GLU A 600 4.25 -26.65 0.14
C GLU A 600 5.20 -27.25 1.19
N GLN A 601 6.51 -27.16 0.92
CA GLN A 601 7.52 -27.47 1.93
C GLN A 601 7.70 -26.23 2.82
N PRO A 602 7.59 -26.37 4.16
CA PRO A 602 7.82 -25.27 5.07
C PRO A 602 9.29 -24.86 5.09
N ILE A 603 9.57 -23.67 5.59
CA ILE A 603 10.94 -23.23 5.87
C ILE A 603 11.57 -24.14 6.94
N ALA A 604 12.90 -24.20 6.98
CA ALA A 604 13.64 -25.11 7.86
C ALA A 604 13.22 -25.01 9.35
N MET A 605 12.96 -23.81 9.83
CA MET A 605 12.53 -23.52 11.21
C MET A 605 11.16 -24.17 11.55
N MET A 606 10.31 -24.38 10.55
CA MET A 606 8.97 -24.95 10.71
C MET A 606 8.89 -26.40 10.23
N ASP A 607 9.99 -26.95 9.72
CA ASP A 607 10.04 -28.31 9.24
C ASP A 607 10.43 -29.29 10.40
N ARG A 608 9.46 -30.08 10.83
CA ARG A 608 9.69 -31.11 11.90
C ARG A 608 10.79 -32.09 11.55
N ASP A 609 11.02 -32.36 10.27
CA ASP A 609 12.08 -33.27 9.80
C ASP A 609 13.48 -32.68 10.04
N LYS A 610 13.55 -31.32 10.21
CA LYS A 610 14.79 -30.58 10.51
C LYS A 610 14.96 -30.18 11.98
N LYS A 611 14.19 -30.77 12.88
CA LYS A 611 14.26 -30.49 14.33
C LYS A 611 15.67 -30.53 14.90
N ASP A 612 16.53 -31.35 14.33
CA ASP A 612 17.91 -31.50 14.77
C ASP A 612 18.79 -30.29 14.44
N GLU A 613 18.34 -29.39 13.56
CA GLU A 613 19.00 -28.12 13.23
C GLU A 613 18.64 -26.98 14.20
N LEU A 614 17.73 -27.23 15.16
CA LEU A 614 17.25 -26.25 16.14
C LEU A 614 18.39 -25.50 16.86
N PRO A 615 19.49 -26.16 17.35
CA PRO A 615 20.57 -25.44 18.00
C PRO A 615 21.23 -24.36 17.09
N ALA A 616 21.48 -24.68 15.83
CA ALA A 616 22.07 -23.74 14.87
C ALA A 616 21.08 -22.60 14.53
N MET A 617 19.79 -22.91 14.40
CA MET A 617 18.75 -21.90 14.17
C MET A 617 18.62 -20.94 15.34
N GLN A 618 18.72 -21.43 16.59
CA GLN A 618 18.69 -20.57 17.79
C GLN A 618 19.91 -19.63 17.82
N VAL A 619 21.11 -20.08 17.46
CA VAL A 619 22.28 -19.19 17.33
C VAL A 619 22.03 -18.08 16.29
N GLY A 620 21.51 -18.44 15.11
CA GLY A 620 21.20 -17.47 14.08
C GLY A 620 20.16 -16.45 14.53
N PHE A 621 19.10 -16.87 15.20
CA PHE A 621 18.07 -16.00 15.76
C PHE A 621 18.64 -15.03 16.80
N ILE A 622 19.48 -15.52 17.70
CA ILE A 622 20.16 -14.70 18.70
C ILE A 622 21.02 -13.64 18.03
N ASP A 623 21.84 -14.02 17.05
CA ASP A 623 22.78 -13.11 16.38
C ASP A 623 22.08 -12.03 15.55
N CYS A 624 20.99 -12.37 14.89
CA CYS A 624 20.28 -11.44 13.99
C CYS A 624 19.33 -10.49 14.71
N ILE A 625 18.67 -10.95 15.79
CA ILE A 625 17.58 -10.23 16.43
C ILE A 625 17.91 -9.89 17.87
N CYS A 626 18.23 -10.89 18.72
CA CYS A 626 18.31 -10.68 20.16
C CYS A 626 19.51 -9.84 20.57
N LEU A 627 20.70 -10.16 20.12
CA LEU A 627 21.92 -9.44 20.50
C LEU A 627 21.85 -7.96 20.11
N PRO A 628 21.51 -7.58 18.86
CA PRO A 628 21.46 -6.18 18.48
C PRO A 628 20.49 -5.34 19.33
N VAL A 629 19.34 -5.91 19.71
CA VAL A 629 18.37 -5.17 20.53
C VAL A 629 18.81 -5.04 21.99
N TYR A 630 19.38 -6.12 22.58
CA TYR A 630 19.83 -6.03 23.97
C TYR A 630 21.10 -5.22 24.12
N GLU A 631 22.04 -5.26 23.19
CA GLU A 631 23.22 -4.39 23.16
C GLU A 631 22.80 -2.92 23.14
N ALA A 632 21.89 -2.54 22.24
CA ALA A 632 21.40 -1.18 22.16
C ALA A 632 20.63 -0.73 23.43
N LEU A 633 19.82 -1.61 24.02
CA LEU A 633 19.11 -1.30 25.27
C LEU A 633 20.07 -1.14 26.48
N VAL A 634 21.15 -1.89 26.53
CA VAL A 634 22.19 -1.74 27.56
C VAL A 634 22.96 -0.43 27.39
N GLU A 635 23.16 0.06 26.15
CA GLU A 635 23.72 1.38 25.89
C GLU A 635 22.79 2.49 26.43
N VAL A 636 21.44 2.34 26.26
CA VAL A 636 20.45 3.27 26.80
C VAL A 636 20.43 3.22 28.35
N GLN A 637 20.43 2.01 28.91
CA GLN A 637 20.33 1.80 30.36
C GLN A 637 21.20 0.61 30.82
N PRO A 638 22.38 0.86 31.39
CA PRO A 638 23.30 -0.21 31.81
C PRO A 638 22.74 -1.22 32.81
N ALA A 639 21.71 -0.83 33.58
CA ALA A 639 21.03 -1.75 34.51
C ALA A 639 20.34 -2.93 33.83
N LEU A 640 20.17 -2.89 32.49
CA LEU A 640 19.63 -3.98 31.67
C LEU A 640 20.70 -5.03 31.29
N SER A 641 21.96 -4.84 31.68
CA SER A 641 23.06 -5.80 31.38
C SER A 641 22.79 -7.26 31.73
N PRO A 642 21.99 -7.65 32.77
CA PRO A 642 21.67 -9.05 33.00
C PRO A 642 20.91 -9.73 31.85
N LEU A 643 20.10 -8.99 31.07
CA LEU A 643 19.41 -9.53 29.90
C LEU A 643 20.43 -9.89 28.79
N LEU A 644 21.33 -8.95 28.49
CA LEU A 644 22.38 -9.20 27.50
C LEU A 644 23.30 -10.37 27.94
N GLN A 645 23.67 -10.44 29.23
CA GLN A 645 24.49 -11.52 29.75
C GLN A 645 23.80 -12.89 29.59
N GLY A 646 22.51 -12.99 29.96
CA GLY A 646 21.73 -14.21 29.79
C GLY A 646 21.61 -14.63 28.30
N CYS A 647 21.42 -13.66 27.40
CA CYS A 647 21.41 -13.92 25.98
C CYS A 647 22.73 -14.45 25.44
N LEU A 648 23.87 -13.86 25.84
CA LEU A 648 25.22 -14.30 25.47
C LEU A 648 25.55 -15.70 26.03
N GLU A 649 25.13 -16.01 27.25
CA GLU A 649 25.32 -17.32 27.87
C GLU A 649 24.51 -18.39 27.13
N ASN A 650 23.26 -18.13 26.83
CA ASN A 650 22.42 -19.06 26.09
C ASN A 650 22.91 -19.25 24.65
N ARG A 651 23.43 -18.21 24.02
CA ARG A 651 24.09 -18.32 22.71
C ARG A 651 25.25 -19.34 22.76
N LYS A 652 26.10 -19.26 23.80
CA LYS A 652 27.21 -20.21 23.98
C LYS A 652 26.70 -21.65 24.16
N ASN A 653 25.64 -21.81 24.94
CA ASN A 653 25.04 -23.15 25.20
C ASN A 653 24.47 -23.75 23.91
N TRP A 654 23.74 -22.96 23.10
CA TRP A 654 23.23 -23.40 21.80
C TRP A 654 24.34 -23.70 20.80
N GLN A 655 25.41 -22.87 20.77
CA GLN A 655 26.58 -23.11 19.92
C GLN A 655 27.30 -24.41 20.29
N ALA A 656 27.42 -24.74 21.58
CA ALA A 656 27.99 -25.99 22.03
C ALA A 656 27.19 -27.20 21.52
N LEU A 657 25.86 -27.15 21.65
CA LEU A 657 24.98 -28.21 21.12
C LEU A 657 25.06 -28.35 19.59
N ALA A 658 25.14 -27.24 18.86
CA ALA A 658 25.31 -27.26 17.41
C ALA A 658 26.65 -27.88 16.99
N ASN A 659 27.73 -27.56 17.70
CA ASN A 659 29.08 -28.12 17.45
C ASN A 659 29.15 -29.61 17.77
N ASP A 660 28.57 -30.09 18.89
CA ASP A 660 28.54 -31.50 19.27
C ASP A 660 27.83 -32.37 18.22
N LYS A 661 26.74 -31.83 17.62
CA LYS A 661 26.06 -32.50 16.52
C LYS A 661 26.96 -32.62 15.29
N HIS A 662 27.59 -31.52 14.88
CA HIS A 662 28.47 -31.52 13.71
C HIS A 662 29.65 -32.48 13.87
N LYS A 663 30.18 -32.61 15.10
CA LYS A 663 31.25 -33.59 15.43
C LYS A 663 30.76 -35.04 15.28
N LYS A 664 29.56 -35.35 15.79
CA LYS A 664 28.94 -36.67 15.65
C LYS A 664 28.66 -37.05 14.19
N GLU A 665 28.17 -36.11 13.40
CA GLU A 665 27.93 -36.32 11.96
C GLU A 665 29.25 -36.56 11.20
N THR A 666 30.29 -35.80 11.52
CA THR A 666 31.62 -35.97 10.93
C THR A 666 32.25 -37.30 11.30
N GLU A 667 32.12 -37.73 12.56
CA GLU A 667 32.57 -39.05 13.03
C GLU A 667 31.80 -40.20 12.35
N LEU A 668 30.50 -40.09 12.19
CA LEU A 668 29.67 -41.05 11.45
C LEU A 668 30.03 -41.11 9.96
N PHE A 669 30.32 -39.99 9.34
CA PHE A 669 30.75 -39.89 7.95
C PHE A 669 32.13 -40.50 7.74
N THR A 670 33.08 -40.28 8.68
CA THR A 670 34.39 -40.89 8.66
C THR A 670 34.33 -42.40 8.95
N PHE A 671 33.43 -42.86 9.83
CA PHE A 671 33.20 -44.29 10.10
C PHE A 671 32.59 -44.99 8.88
N ARG A 672 31.59 -44.39 8.20
CA ARG A 672 31.00 -44.92 6.97
C ARG A 672 31.99 -44.97 5.80
N ASN A 673 32.87 -43.98 5.67
CA ASN A 673 33.89 -43.94 4.63
C ASN A 673 35.11 -44.80 5.01
N GLY A 674 35.37 -45.04 6.28
CA GLY A 674 36.45 -45.95 6.77
C GLY A 674 36.13 -47.42 6.53
N THR A 675 34.87 -47.82 6.51
CA THR A 675 34.45 -49.20 6.18
C THR A 675 34.46 -49.47 4.67
N ASN A 676 34.44 -48.46 3.82
CA ASN A 676 34.55 -48.59 2.36
C ASN A 676 35.99 -48.47 1.82
N LYS A 677 37.00 -48.16 2.66
CA LYS A 677 38.41 -48.08 2.22
C LYS A 677 39.18 -49.37 2.43
N LYS A 678 38.64 -50.50 1.97
CA LYS A 678 39.45 -51.72 1.69
C LYS A 678 39.54 -52.04 0.20
N THR A 679 39.20 -51.11 -0.68
CA THR A 679 39.55 -51.18 -2.11
C THR A 679 39.52 -49.76 -2.67
N GLU A 680 40.68 -49.21 -2.89
CA GLU A 680 41.16 -48.32 -3.96
C GLU A 680 42.09 -47.20 -3.45
N ASN A 681 43.30 -47.29 -4.01
CA ASN A 681 44.40 -46.35 -3.81
C ASN A 681 44.22 -45.02 -4.58
N ASN A 682 44.74 -44.00 -3.95
CA ASN A 682 45.27 -42.74 -4.55
C ASN A 682 44.36 -41.84 -5.37
N ARG A 683 43.98 -40.70 -4.75
CA ARG A 683 44.18 -39.37 -5.35
C ARG A 683 44.08 -38.28 -4.26
N GLN A 684 45.15 -37.52 -4.09
CA GLN A 684 45.18 -36.27 -3.33
C GLN A 684 44.24 -35.25 -3.96
N LEU A 685 43.43 -34.60 -3.13
CA LEU A 685 42.84 -33.31 -3.45
C LEU A 685 42.74 -32.50 -2.15
N ASN A 686 43.63 -31.52 -2.05
CA ASN A 686 43.49 -30.39 -1.12
C ASN A 686 42.22 -29.59 -1.49
N GLY A 687 41.21 -29.63 -0.63
CA GLY A 687 40.03 -28.81 -0.75
C GLY A 687 39.81 -28.04 0.57
N MET A 688 40.08 -26.76 0.57
CA MET A 688 39.64 -25.83 1.62
C MET A 688 38.14 -25.97 1.82
N VAL A 689 37.75 -26.33 3.05
CA VAL A 689 36.33 -26.36 3.45
C VAL A 689 35.93 -24.94 3.81
N HIS A 690 35.19 -24.31 2.93
CA HIS A 690 34.43 -23.11 3.26
C HIS A 690 33.25 -23.50 4.15
N LEU A 691 33.19 -22.96 5.35
CA LEU A 691 32.03 -23.00 6.23
C LEU A 691 30.86 -22.25 5.50
N PRO A 692 29.66 -22.84 5.45
CA PRO A 692 28.52 -22.10 4.94
C PRO A 692 28.16 -20.99 5.93
N GLN A 693 28.18 -19.74 5.47
CA GLN A 693 27.58 -18.61 6.19
C GLN A 693 26.10 -18.89 6.34
N THR A 694 25.64 -18.99 7.57
CA THR A 694 24.22 -19.14 7.91
C THR A 694 23.53 -17.80 7.57
N VAL A 695 22.82 -17.79 6.48
CA VAL A 695 22.01 -16.65 6.06
C VAL A 695 20.65 -16.77 6.76
N CYS A 696 20.33 -15.84 7.64
CA CYS A 696 18.98 -15.72 8.18
C CYS A 696 18.01 -15.28 7.08
N TYR A 697 17.12 -16.17 6.68
CA TYR A 697 16.03 -15.84 5.77
C TYR A 697 14.77 -15.51 6.58
N ILE A 698 14.38 -14.25 6.58
CA ILE A 698 13.05 -13.83 7.03
C ILE A 698 12.39 -13.21 5.79
N PRO A 699 11.35 -13.84 5.23
CA PRO A 699 10.64 -13.27 4.08
C PRO A 699 9.86 -12.05 4.52
N ASP A 700 9.94 -10.97 3.70
CA ASP A 700 9.00 -9.87 3.79
C ASP A 700 7.62 -10.30 3.26
N ASN A 701 6.60 -9.49 3.49
CA ASN A 701 5.23 -9.73 3.00
C ASN A 701 5.10 -9.80 1.47
N SER A 702 6.19 -9.58 0.71
CA SER A 702 6.24 -9.66 -0.75
C SER A 702 6.96 -10.90 -1.27
N GLY A 703 7.49 -11.76 -0.39
CA GLY A 703 8.21 -12.99 -0.77
C GLY A 703 9.61 -12.77 -1.37
N ARG A 704 10.21 -11.59 -1.20
CA ARG A 704 11.57 -11.30 -1.67
C ARG A 704 12.59 -11.42 -0.53
N CYS A 705 13.72 -12.06 -0.80
CA CYS A 705 14.81 -12.23 0.15
C CYS A 705 15.82 -11.08 0.03
N PHE A 706 16.15 -10.42 1.14
CA PHE A 706 17.25 -9.45 1.22
C PHE A 706 18.58 -10.16 1.56
N LYS A 707 19.62 -9.86 0.79
CA LYS A 707 21.01 -10.15 1.14
C LYS A 707 21.64 -8.90 1.73
N ASP A 708 22.25 -9.02 2.87
CA ASP A 708 23.02 -7.96 3.51
C ASP A 708 24.27 -7.57 2.69
N GLY A 709 24.58 -6.26 2.76
CA GLY A 709 25.48 -5.51 1.93
C GLY A 709 26.90 -6.02 1.80
N GLY A 710 27.30 -6.18 0.55
CA GLY A 710 28.68 -6.23 0.13
C GLY A 710 28.84 -5.40 -1.13
N GLU A 711 29.72 -4.43 -1.10
CA GLU A 711 30.06 -3.55 -2.23
C GLU A 711 30.45 -4.37 -3.47
N ILE A 712 29.84 -4.06 -4.61
CA ILE A 712 30.16 -4.65 -5.90
C ILE A 712 31.15 -3.71 -6.62
N PRO A 713 32.36 -4.18 -7.00
CA PRO A 713 33.20 -3.44 -7.94
C PRO A 713 32.66 -3.56 -9.37
N ARG A 714 32.55 -2.44 -10.06
CA ARG A 714 32.21 -2.36 -11.48
C ARG A 714 33.26 -3.12 -12.30
N ARG A 715 32.81 -4.06 -13.12
CA ARG A 715 33.53 -4.49 -14.33
C ARG A 715 32.58 -4.71 -15.49
N SER A 716 33.02 -4.18 -16.62
CA SER A 716 32.45 -4.21 -17.96
C SER A 716 32.56 -5.58 -18.60
N GLU A 717 31.64 -5.76 -19.54
CA GLU A 717 31.75 -6.53 -20.79
C GLU A 717 30.83 -7.76 -20.94
N LYS A 718 30.21 -7.73 -22.08
CA LYS A 718 29.29 -8.61 -22.78
C LYS A 718 29.67 -10.10 -22.76
N GLU A 719 28.70 -10.95 -22.47
CA GLU A 719 28.60 -12.27 -23.11
C GLU A 719 27.12 -12.69 -23.19
N GLU A 720 26.70 -12.97 -24.42
CA GLU A 720 25.41 -13.58 -24.78
C GLU A 720 25.38 -15.03 -24.31
N ILE A 721 24.36 -15.40 -23.53
CA ILE A 721 24.07 -16.82 -23.27
C ILE A 721 22.67 -17.12 -23.79
N LEU A 722 22.64 -17.97 -24.83
CA LEU A 722 21.47 -18.62 -25.42
C LEU A 722 20.76 -19.52 -24.40
N PHE A 723 19.46 -19.31 -24.20
CA PHE A 723 18.59 -20.27 -23.53
C PHE A 723 17.84 -21.14 -24.53
N PRO A 724 17.69 -22.45 -24.29
CA PRO A 724 16.93 -23.32 -25.17
C PRO A 724 15.42 -23.20 -24.89
N SER A 725 14.68 -23.15 -25.98
CA SER A 725 13.22 -23.13 -26.05
C SER A 725 12.58 -24.37 -25.39
N CYS A 726 11.71 -24.14 -24.40
CA CYS A 726 10.81 -25.15 -23.88
C CYS A 726 9.40 -24.96 -24.46
N SER A 727 8.94 -25.96 -25.15
CA SER A 727 7.61 -26.05 -25.78
C SER A 727 6.51 -26.22 -24.73
N ILE A 728 5.51 -25.35 -24.77
CA ILE A 728 4.30 -25.39 -23.93
C ILE A 728 3.28 -26.35 -24.61
N GLN A 729 2.99 -27.45 -23.93
CA GLN A 729 1.83 -28.31 -24.27
C GLN A 729 0.58 -27.73 -23.58
N THR A 730 -0.41 -27.39 -24.40
CA THR A 730 -1.71 -26.92 -23.95
C THR A 730 -2.56 -28.09 -23.44
N TYR A 731 -2.90 -28.09 -22.17
CA TYR A 731 -3.94 -28.97 -21.61
C TYR A 731 -5.31 -28.31 -21.74
N LYS A 732 -6.22 -28.98 -22.49
CA LYS A 732 -7.64 -28.64 -22.57
C LYS A 732 -8.33 -29.00 -21.26
N GLN A 733 -8.84 -28.03 -20.54
CA GLN A 733 -9.74 -28.22 -19.39
C GLN A 733 -11.16 -28.55 -19.91
N ARG A 734 -11.71 -29.65 -19.39
CA ARG A 734 -13.12 -30.05 -19.55
C ARG A 734 -13.95 -29.27 -18.53
N THR A 735 -14.98 -28.58 -18.98
CA THR A 735 -16.03 -27.94 -18.17
C THR A 735 -16.97 -28.98 -17.55
N PRO A 736 -17.40 -28.85 -16.31
CA PRO A 736 -18.55 -29.59 -15.81
C PRO A 736 -19.84 -28.80 -16.04
N PHE A 737 -20.77 -29.48 -16.63
CA PHE A 737 -22.17 -29.11 -16.84
C PHE A 737 -22.89 -28.95 -15.46
N TRP A 738 -23.47 -27.81 -15.22
CA TRP A 738 -24.54 -27.66 -14.22
C TRP A 738 -25.88 -27.54 -14.94
N LYS A 739 -26.80 -28.49 -14.66
CA LYS A 739 -28.22 -28.42 -15.06
C LYS A 739 -28.99 -27.69 -13.92
N PRO A 740 -29.90 -26.75 -14.21
CA PRO A 740 -30.78 -26.18 -13.21
C PRO A 740 -31.95 -27.15 -12.92
N VAL A 741 -32.18 -27.41 -11.65
CA VAL A 741 -33.38 -28.12 -11.18
C VAL A 741 -34.46 -27.07 -10.87
N HIS A 742 -35.46 -26.97 -11.71
CA HIS A 742 -36.72 -26.30 -11.41
C HIS A 742 -37.57 -27.18 -10.49
N ARG A 743 -38.00 -26.67 -9.36
CA ARG A 743 -39.22 -27.12 -8.68
C ARG A 743 -40.15 -25.93 -8.42
N PRO A 744 -41.45 -26.04 -8.73
CA PRO A 744 -42.40 -24.97 -8.47
C PRO A 744 -42.89 -25.05 -7.01
N VAL A 745 -43.03 -23.89 -6.38
CA VAL A 745 -43.77 -23.74 -5.12
C VAL A 745 -45.08 -23.08 -5.49
N THR A 746 -46.17 -23.80 -5.25
CA THR A 746 -47.56 -23.32 -5.25
C THR A 746 -47.96 -22.89 -3.83
N VAL A 747 -48.65 -21.73 -3.78
CA VAL A 747 -49.44 -21.08 -2.69
C VAL A 747 -48.63 -20.44 -1.58
#